data_b83feb4c8b98802c02c83eba6cf33cab
#
_entry.id   b83feb4c8b98802c02c83eba6cf33cab
#
_cell.length_a   1.000
_cell.length_b   1.000
_cell.length_c   1.000
_cell.angle_alpha   90.00
_cell.angle_beta   90.00
_cell.angle_gamma   90.00
#
_symmetry.space_group_name_H-M   'P 1'
#
loop_
_entity.id
_entity.type
_entity.pdbx_description
1 polymer ?
#
loop_
_entity_poly.entity_id
_entity_poly.type
_entity_poly.pdbx_seq_one_letter_code
_entity_poly.pdbx_strand_id
1 'polypeptide(L)'
;MATISNDGQSLLIDSKRHWIISGTVGYAGVPRHLWKSRLRAVRNSGLNTIVVPAVWAHHQVTSKSLDFEGDRDIAAFVREAGDAGLHVIVRVGPVVERGLDLGGMPSTLLGSLDPAESLRSDGPEFLSALSTWIRALCQQIAKLQVTERKEGAPSGGPIIAVQAEHEFSCADPDLATTYLTTLTRYLREGSIKTPIFNTNNLMVAGEGEVETWSGYANLHGITRQLRAAKRDQPRIIGDLRAGTETRWGIDTPAHKTAAMVERTLAEVLASGGQFNISNFHRGARLGFSASEGVTTSTAGCDLIDEAGRQHPNMATVRRLCTFASSFASVLAGTEPDFQPGMVSPSSVAPAVIDEETGERAAGKAETPGYAVDFCRGSQGSVAFVFADDTAKGKHKPVRLTLPDGTDLEVELGKSAVAWVLLKTHLFGRATLDFCSLRAFARFGEVFVCFGTAGSTGLLSINGTVAEVEVPKGKTPSVETIEGVKVVVLSEQQADVAMLDHSTGEPRLLVGASMVLDGGEPVYAKGHKTVMSIGRTGELTTVSAQPATENGSKITLGAWERAGEEPHTSGKADQFVLIDGPTNMDALGVPAGYGWLKIELKNIATKKTNCAMLESADRLHLYLDEDPAVVVGDGPGATERLLPLPLRKGEQTIGVLADNLGRASDRSDLRRPKGLFGHIYAYKAFKAGSASTETGEPLDLLDHFKPVLNTYRGDKTSATRLSWSFMHRRKSPLAFVLEEVSWQGALILNDEPVMLIEPGVPIRAVLDSEMLRQGKNTVQIALLEPSEEIEKSLSEVKKRASWYELATNVTEKASFSFAPWEVPGDERFEEVSKSSMNGTSAKKQRGRPVWWRCRFTTPKQDRPLVLDLTGLSKGQVMLNGSNVGRYFVQTADGKPVPPQKELWLPECWLNEKEQPANELLIFDESGFAPDKVKLGYAPVG
;
A
#
# COMPACT_ATOMS: atom_id res chain seq x y z
N MET A 1 -0.47 -38.12 0.00
CA MET A 1 -0.51 -36.68 0.35
C MET A 1 0.19 -35.94 -0.75
N ALA A 2 -0.31 -34.77 -1.14
CA ALA A 2 0.46 -33.91 -2.03
C ALA A 2 1.72 -33.45 -1.30
N THR A 3 2.82 -33.35 -2.05
CA THR A 3 4.10 -32.90 -1.50
C THR A 3 4.39 -31.48 -1.93
N ILE A 4 4.98 -30.68 -1.04
CA ILE A 4 5.52 -29.37 -1.37
C ILE A 4 6.97 -29.28 -0.88
N SER A 5 7.85 -28.84 -1.76
CA SER A 5 9.28 -28.64 -1.51
C SER A 5 9.80 -27.53 -2.40
N ASN A 6 11.09 -27.32 -2.45
CA ASN A 6 11.73 -26.43 -3.43
C ASN A 6 13.01 -27.11 -3.99
N ASP A 7 13.50 -26.61 -5.13
CA ASP A 7 14.72 -27.10 -5.78
C ASP A 7 15.75 -26.00 -6.05
N GLY A 8 15.66 -24.90 -5.33
CA GLY A 8 16.51 -23.73 -5.50
C GLY A 8 16.08 -22.78 -6.64
N GLN A 9 15.18 -23.21 -7.51
CA GLN A 9 14.63 -22.38 -8.59
C GLN A 9 13.16 -22.06 -8.38
N SER A 10 12.38 -23.04 -7.91
CA SER A 10 10.92 -22.94 -7.77
C SER A 10 10.44 -23.74 -6.57
N LEU A 11 9.21 -23.46 -6.14
CA LEU A 11 8.44 -24.42 -5.35
C LEU A 11 8.09 -25.61 -6.24
N LEU A 12 8.13 -26.79 -5.65
CA LEU A 12 7.70 -28.04 -6.27
C LEU A 12 6.37 -28.47 -5.65
N ILE A 13 5.31 -28.56 -6.43
CA ILE A 13 4.01 -29.12 -6.05
C ILE A 13 3.87 -30.46 -6.76
N ASP A 14 3.81 -31.56 -6.00
CA ASP A 14 3.83 -32.93 -6.56
C ASP A 14 4.99 -33.15 -7.57
N SER A 15 6.20 -32.70 -7.20
CA SER A 15 7.43 -32.77 -8.00
C SER A 15 7.39 -31.93 -9.30
N LYS A 16 6.39 -31.07 -9.51
CA LYS A 16 6.33 -30.15 -10.64
C LYS A 16 6.64 -28.74 -10.18
N ARG A 17 7.51 -28.05 -10.90
CA ARG A 17 7.85 -26.65 -10.64
C ARG A 17 6.63 -25.75 -10.80
N HIS A 18 6.39 -24.95 -9.79
CA HIS A 18 5.41 -23.87 -9.81
C HIS A 18 6.13 -22.53 -9.80
N TRP A 19 6.04 -21.81 -10.92
CA TRP A 19 6.62 -20.48 -11.08
C TRP A 19 5.62 -19.42 -10.62
N ILE A 20 5.95 -18.69 -9.56
CA ILE A 20 5.03 -17.74 -8.90
C ILE A 20 4.94 -16.45 -9.71
N ILE A 21 3.78 -16.15 -10.23
CA ILE A 21 3.38 -14.86 -10.82
C ILE A 21 2.20 -14.38 -9.99
N SER A 22 2.45 -13.53 -9.01
CA SER A 22 1.45 -13.21 -8.00
C SER A 22 1.18 -11.71 -7.83
N GLY A 23 0.06 -11.41 -7.20
CA GLY A 23 -0.33 -10.10 -6.74
C GLY A 23 -1.00 -10.16 -5.37
N THR A 24 -0.87 -9.11 -4.58
CA THR A 24 -1.56 -9.02 -3.29
C THR A 24 -3.02 -8.68 -3.52
N VAL A 25 -3.90 -9.52 -2.98
CA VAL A 25 -5.36 -9.40 -3.10
C VAL A 25 -5.97 -9.47 -1.71
N GLY A 26 -6.56 -8.35 -1.28
CA GLY A 26 -7.20 -8.23 0.03
C GLY A 26 -8.67 -8.66 -0.01
N TYR A 27 -9.15 -9.28 1.06
CA TYR A 27 -10.57 -9.53 1.29
C TYR A 27 -11.17 -8.55 2.31
N ALA A 28 -10.37 -8.03 3.23
CA ALA A 28 -10.84 -7.17 4.32
C ALA A 28 -11.44 -5.83 3.84
N GLY A 29 -10.98 -5.32 2.69
CA GLY A 29 -11.49 -4.10 2.06
C GLY A 29 -12.46 -4.36 0.90
N VAL A 30 -12.90 -5.61 0.73
CA VAL A 30 -13.79 -6.05 -0.38
C VAL A 30 -14.90 -6.90 0.20
N PRO A 31 -16.16 -6.45 0.15
CA PRO A 31 -17.30 -7.25 0.62
C PRO A 31 -17.40 -8.61 -0.08
N ARG A 32 -17.86 -9.62 0.66
CA ARG A 32 -17.92 -11.03 0.22
C ARG A 32 -18.59 -11.24 -1.14
N HIS A 33 -19.68 -10.54 -1.41
CA HIS A 33 -20.41 -10.65 -2.67
C HIS A 33 -19.59 -10.33 -3.92
N LEU A 34 -18.50 -9.57 -3.75
CA LEU A 34 -17.63 -9.16 -4.85
C LEU A 34 -16.41 -10.08 -5.02
N TRP A 35 -16.12 -10.98 -4.07
CA TRP A 35 -14.89 -11.80 -4.10
C TRP A 35 -14.73 -12.57 -5.40
N LYS A 36 -15.77 -13.27 -5.81
CA LYS A 36 -15.74 -14.10 -7.03
C LYS A 36 -15.41 -13.29 -8.28
N SER A 37 -16.05 -12.15 -8.47
CA SER A 37 -15.81 -11.28 -9.63
C SER A 37 -14.39 -10.68 -9.61
N ARG A 38 -13.91 -10.28 -8.41
CA ARG A 38 -12.56 -9.73 -8.24
C ARG A 38 -11.48 -10.78 -8.49
N LEU A 39 -11.61 -11.97 -7.91
CA LEU A 39 -10.68 -13.08 -8.13
C LEU A 39 -10.61 -13.50 -9.60
N ARG A 40 -11.74 -13.49 -10.32
CA ARG A 40 -11.76 -13.71 -11.77
C ARG A 40 -10.99 -12.63 -12.52
N ALA A 41 -11.21 -11.35 -12.20
CA ALA A 41 -10.48 -10.24 -12.82
C ALA A 41 -8.96 -10.37 -12.58
N VAL A 42 -8.57 -10.78 -11.37
CA VAL A 42 -7.17 -11.08 -11.01
C VAL A 42 -6.61 -12.24 -11.84
N ARG A 43 -7.36 -13.34 -11.97
CA ARG A 43 -6.95 -14.50 -12.78
C ARG A 43 -6.79 -14.13 -14.26
N ASN A 44 -7.74 -13.40 -14.82
CA ASN A 44 -7.74 -12.95 -16.22
C ASN A 44 -6.67 -11.87 -16.49
N SER A 45 -6.02 -11.35 -15.45
CA SER A 45 -4.86 -10.47 -15.58
C SER A 45 -3.53 -11.24 -15.71
N GLY A 46 -3.57 -12.56 -15.80
CA GLY A 46 -2.43 -13.44 -16.03
C GLY A 46 -1.74 -13.93 -14.76
N LEU A 47 -2.29 -13.68 -13.57
CA LEU A 47 -1.75 -14.24 -12.33
C LEU A 47 -2.09 -15.73 -12.18
N ASN A 48 -1.20 -16.49 -11.55
CA ASN A 48 -1.42 -17.88 -11.17
C ASN A 48 -1.44 -18.08 -9.65
N THR A 49 -1.05 -17.07 -8.91
CA THR A 49 -0.96 -17.09 -7.45
C THR A 49 -1.41 -15.72 -6.90
N ILE A 50 -1.95 -15.69 -5.70
CA ILE A 50 -2.23 -14.45 -4.97
C ILE A 50 -1.60 -14.49 -3.57
N VAL A 51 -1.22 -13.32 -3.06
CA VAL A 51 -0.86 -13.13 -1.65
C VAL A 51 -2.07 -12.51 -0.94
N VAL A 52 -2.56 -13.18 0.10
CA VAL A 52 -3.74 -12.76 0.87
C VAL A 52 -3.30 -12.27 2.24
N PRO A 53 -3.40 -10.95 2.51
CA PRO A 53 -3.14 -10.40 3.82
C PRO A 53 -4.24 -10.81 4.82
N ALA A 54 -3.89 -11.53 5.88
CA ALA A 54 -4.79 -11.84 6.97
C ALA A 54 -4.78 -10.69 7.99
N VAL A 55 -5.68 -9.72 7.81
CA VAL A 55 -5.71 -8.49 8.59
C VAL A 55 -6.28 -8.75 9.98
N TRP A 56 -5.42 -8.81 10.99
CA TRP A 56 -5.83 -9.11 12.37
C TRP A 56 -6.91 -8.15 12.88
N ALA A 57 -6.74 -6.83 12.65
CA ALA A 57 -7.72 -5.81 13.05
C ALA A 57 -9.12 -6.05 12.45
N HIS A 58 -9.22 -6.63 11.26
CA HIS A 58 -10.50 -6.94 10.62
C HIS A 58 -11.27 -8.06 11.35
N HIS A 59 -10.55 -8.99 11.95
CA HIS A 59 -11.12 -10.11 12.70
C HIS A 59 -11.35 -9.80 14.18
N GLN A 60 -10.67 -8.79 14.73
CA GLN A 60 -10.78 -8.42 16.15
C GLN A 60 -12.03 -7.56 16.37
N VAL A 61 -13.16 -8.19 16.70
CA VAL A 61 -14.44 -7.50 16.90
C VAL A 61 -14.50 -6.77 18.25
N THR A 62 -13.92 -7.38 19.28
CA THR A 62 -13.71 -6.77 20.59
C THR A 62 -12.30 -7.09 21.08
N SER A 63 -11.84 -6.46 22.15
CA SER A 63 -10.53 -6.79 22.73
C SER A 63 -10.35 -8.28 23.09
N LYS A 64 -11.44 -9.06 23.14
CA LYS A 64 -11.42 -10.47 23.57
C LYS A 64 -11.98 -11.45 22.54
N SER A 65 -12.56 -10.99 21.44
CA SER A 65 -13.24 -11.87 20.48
C SER A 65 -12.75 -11.67 19.05
N LEU A 66 -12.48 -12.79 18.40
CA LEU A 66 -12.18 -12.88 16.98
C LEU A 66 -13.39 -13.46 16.23
N ASP A 67 -13.64 -12.95 15.02
CA ASP A 67 -14.73 -13.37 14.15
C ASP A 67 -14.17 -13.74 12.76
N PHE A 68 -14.68 -14.85 12.20
CA PHE A 68 -14.32 -15.38 10.90
C PHE A 68 -15.56 -15.69 10.05
N GLU A 69 -16.65 -14.96 10.23
CA GLU A 69 -17.91 -15.14 9.49
C GLU A 69 -18.15 -13.97 8.51
N GLY A 70 -19.05 -14.17 7.54
CA GLY A 70 -19.43 -13.14 6.58
C GLY A 70 -18.25 -12.61 5.78
N ASP A 71 -18.04 -11.30 5.80
CA ASP A 71 -16.91 -10.63 5.14
C ASP A 71 -15.54 -10.94 5.79
N ARG A 72 -15.55 -11.59 6.97
CA ARG A 72 -14.36 -12.03 7.71
C ARG A 72 -13.99 -13.50 7.46
N ASP A 73 -14.73 -14.22 6.61
CA ASP A 73 -14.48 -15.65 6.32
C ASP A 73 -13.31 -15.83 5.35
N ILE A 74 -12.08 -15.68 5.88
CA ILE A 74 -10.84 -15.89 5.11
C ILE A 74 -10.79 -17.29 4.49
N ALA A 75 -11.36 -18.32 5.15
CA ALA A 75 -11.38 -19.68 4.63
C ALA A 75 -12.23 -19.79 3.37
N ALA A 76 -13.39 -19.11 3.32
CA ALA A 76 -14.20 -19.05 2.11
C ALA A 76 -13.49 -18.30 0.98
N PHE A 77 -12.86 -17.14 1.29
CA PHE A 77 -12.09 -16.39 0.30
C PHE A 77 -10.97 -17.23 -0.34
N VAL A 78 -10.23 -17.97 0.48
CA VAL A 78 -9.16 -18.88 0.02
C VAL A 78 -9.71 -20.00 -0.87
N ARG A 79 -10.90 -20.57 -0.55
CA ARG A 79 -11.55 -21.59 -1.40
C ARG A 79 -11.97 -20.99 -2.74
N GLU A 80 -12.61 -19.82 -2.73
CA GLU A 80 -13.01 -19.13 -3.96
C GLU A 80 -11.82 -18.79 -4.86
N ALA A 81 -10.66 -18.43 -4.26
CA ALA A 81 -9.41 -18.25 -5.01
C ALA A 81 -8.97 -19.56 -5.70
N GLY A 82 -9.04 -20.69 -4.99
CA GLY A 82 -8.78 -22.01 -5.54
C GLY A 82 -9.75 -22.37 -6.68
N ASP A 83 -11.03 -22.09 -6.51
CA ASP A 83 -12.06 -22.32 -7.55
C ASP A 83 -11.83 -21.43 -8.78
N ALA A 84 -11.23 -20.24 -8.61
CA ALA A 84 -10.81 -19.39 -9.72
C ALA A 84 -9.50 -19.87 -10.40
N GLY A 85 -8.90 -20.99 -9.92
CA GLY A 85 -7.64 -21.54 -10.44
C GLY A 85 -6.39 -20.77 -10.00
N LEU A 86 -6.44 -20.14 -8.82
CA LEU A 86 -5.33 -19.42 -8.22
C LEU A 86 -4.75 -20.19 -7.03
N HIS A 87 -3.44 -20.28 -6.94
CA HIS A 87 -2.76 -20.65 -5.70
C HIS A 87 -2.72 -19.48 -4.73
N VAL A 88 -2.56 -19.78 -3.45
CA VAL A 88 -2.63 -18.79 -2.38
C VAL A 88 -1.39 -18.84 -1.50
N ILE A 89 -0.83 -17.68 -1.20
CA ILE A 89 0.13 -17.44 -0.13
C ILE A 89 -0.60 -16.60 0.92
N VAL A 90 -0.77 -17.12 2.14
CA VAL A 90 -1.41 -16.34 3.22
C VAL A 90 -0.35 -15.57 3.98
N ARG A 91 -0.43 -14.23 3.96
CA ARG A 91 0.41 -13.37 4.79
C ARG A 91 -0.25 -13.24 6.16
N VAL A 92 0.31 -13.91 7.16
CA VAL A 92 -0.30 -14.05 8.50
C VAL A 92 0.02 -12.87 9.42
N GLY A 93 1.02 -12.08 9.09
CA GLY A 93 1.42 -10.92 9.87
C GLY A 93 2.30 -11.24 11.08
N PRO A 94 2.22 -10.40 12.13
CA PRO A 94 1.15 -9.46 12.50
C PRO A 94 1.02 -8.20 11.64
N VAL A 95 2.11 -7.67 11.08
CA VAL A 95 2.03 -6.63 10.06
C VAL A 95 1.83 -7.27 8.69
N VAL A 96 0.83 -6.80 7.96
CA VAL A 96 0.47 -7.36 6.64
C VAL A 96 0.48 -6.33 5.52
N GLU A 97 0.31 -5.04 5.84
CA GLU A 97 0.26 -3.97 4.85
C GLU A 97 0.56 -2.60 5.48
N ARG A 98 1.46 -1.80 4.88
CA ARG A 98 1.81 -0.46 5.39
C ARG A 98 0.68 0.57 5.28
N GLY A 99 -0.25 0.40 4.37
CA GLY A 99 -1.38 1.32 4.17
C GLY A 99 -2.47 1.20 5.25
N LEU A 100 -2.41 0.19 6.11
CA LEU A 100 -3.34 -0.04 7.21
C LEU A 100 -2.80 0.54 8.52
N ASP A 101 -3.72 0.94 9.40
CA ASP A 101 -3.40 1.34 10.77
C ASP A 101 -2.63 0.21 11.47
N LEU A 102 -1.51 0.54 12.12
CA LEU A 102 -0.59 -0.42 12.74
C LEU A 102 -0.20 -1.61 11.83
N GLY A 103 -0.28 -1.42 10.50
CA GLY A 103 0.00 -2.49 9.54
C GLY A 103 -1.01 -3.62 9.51
N GLY A 104 -2.20 -3.41 10.07
CA GLY A 104 -3.28 -4.40 10.18
C GLY A 104 -3.37 -5.09 11.54
N MET A 105 -2.53 -4.73 12.52
CA MET A 105 -2.73 -5.11 13.92
C MET A 105 -3.90 -4.32 14.52
N PRO A 106 -4.66 -4.90 15.46
CA PRO A 106 -5.76 -4.18 16.08
C PRO A 106 -5.26 -3.10 17.04
N SER A 107 -5.74 -1.89 16.89
CA SER A 107 -5.41 -0.75 17.75
C SER A 107 -5.87 -0.94 19.21
N THR A 108 -6.80 -1.86 19.46
CA THR A 108 -7.21 -2.28 20.82
C THR A 108 -6.07 -2.89 21.63
N LEU A 109 -5.00 -3.37 21.01
CA LEU A 109 -3.79 -3.81 21.72
C LEU A 109 -3.14 -2.69 22.54
N LEU A 110 -3.22 -1.44 22.06
CA LEU A 110 -2.61 -0.28 22.70
C LEU A 110 -3.20 0.02 24.08
N GLY A 111 -4.49 -0.27 24.27
CA GLY A 111 -5.16 -0.11 25.57
C GLY A 111 -5.16 -1.38 26.43
N SER A 112 -4.77 -2.54 25.90
CA SER A 112 -4.86 -3.83 26.60
C SER A 112 -3.52 -4.37 27.08
N LEU A 113 -2.40 -3.96 26.46
CA LEU A 113 -1.05 -4.36 26.85
C LEU A 113 -0.44 -3.35 27.82
N ASP A 114 0.49 -3.79 28.68
CA ASP A 114 1.28 -2.89 29.53
C ASP A 114 1.87 -1.76 28.66
N PRO A 115 1.79 -0.49 29.11
CA PRO A 115 2.38 0.64 28.37
C PRO A 115 3.88 0.51 28.08
N ALA A 116 4.63 -0.23 28.88
CA ALA A 116 6.05 -0.52 28.67
C ALA A 116 6.29 -1.64 27.64
N GLU A 117 5.27 -2.40 27.27
CA GLU A 117 5.38 -3.51 26.31
C GLU A 117 5.42 -2.96 24.88
N SER A 118 6.32 -3.46 24.06
CA SER A 118 6.40 -3.08 22.67
C SER A 118 5.63 -4.03 21.77
N LEU A 119 5.08 -3.47 20.69
CA LEU A 119 4.50 -4.28 19.60
C LEU A 119 5.64 -4.83 18.72
N ARG A 120 5.37 -5.97 18.03
CA ARG A 120 6.34 -6.64 17.14
C ARG A 120 7.66 -7.00 17.85
N SER A 121 7.56 -7.49 19.07
CA SER A 121 8.70 -7.82 19.94
C SER A 121 8.54 -9.18 20.58
N ASP A 122 9.53 -9.61 21.34
CA ASP A 122 9.52 -10.82 22.16
C ASP A 122 8.83 -10.61 23.52
N GLY A 123 8.19 -9.46 23.75
CA GLY A 123 7.46 -9.14 24.94
C GLY A 123 6.35 -10.16 25.23
N PRO A 124 6.21 -10.65 26.49
CA PRO A 124 5.36 -11.78 26.83
C PRO A 124 3.87 -11.53 26.59
N GLU A 125 3.39 -10.31 26.84
CA GLU A 125 1.98 -9.97 26.62
C GLU A 125 1.66 -9.90 25.12
N PHE A 126 2.54 -9.24 24.35
CA PHE A 126 2.39 -9.17 22.90
C PHE A 126 2.44 -10.57 22.27
N LEU A 127 3.40 -11.42 22.66
CA LEU A 127 3.51 -12.79 22.16
C LEU A 127 2.29 -13.64 22.56
N SER A 128 1.70 -13.42 23.73
CA SER A 128 0.45 -14.08 24.15
C SER A 128 -0.73 -13.69 23.25
N ALA A 129 -0.90 -12.40 22.97
CA ALA A 129 -1.93 -11.90 22.06
C ALA A 129 -1.72 -12.43 20.63
N LEU A 130 -0.48 -12.39 20.14
CA LEU A 130 -0.08 -12.90 18.83
C LEU A 130 -0.32 -14.41 18.70
N SER A 131 0.01 -15.20 19.74
CA SER A 131 -0.26 -16.64 19.79
C SER A 131 -1.76 -16.94 19.67
N THR A 132 -2.60 -16.15 20.32
CA THR A 132 -4.06 -16.27 20.25
C THR A 132 -4.57 -16.01 18.83
N TRP A 133 -4.08 -14.95 18.19
CA TRP A 133 -4.37 -14.62 16.80
C TRP A 133 -3.94 -15.74 15.84
N ILE A 134 -2.67 -16.15 15.89
CA ILE A 134 -2.11 -17.16 14.98
C ILE A 134 -2.84 -18.49 15.12
N ARG A 135 -3.15 -18.90 16.36
CA ARG A 135 -3.92 -20.13 16.62
C ARG A 135 -5.31 -20.09 15.98
N ALA A 136 -6.03 -18.98 16.17
CA ALA A 136 -7.36 -18.80 15.59
C ALA A 136 -7.33 -18.78 14.06
N LEU A 137 -6.37 -18.07 13.47
CA LEU A 137 -6.18 -18.04 12.02
C LEU A 137 -5.82 -19.42 11.46
N CYS A 138 -4.90 -20.14 12.10
CA CYS A 138 -4.50 -21.48 11.66
C CYS A 138 -5.67 -22.47 11.68
N GLN A 139 -6.61 -22.34 12.62
CA GLN A 139 -7.84 -23.16 12.64
C GLN A 139 -8.67 -22.99 11.36
N GLN A 140 -8.63 -21.80 10.74
CA GLN A 140 -9.36 -21.52 9.50
C GLN A 140 -8.62 -22.06 8.26
N ILE A 141 -7.29 -21.93 8.22
CA ILE A 141 -6.52 -22.13 6.99
C ILE A 141 -5.75 -23.45 6.90
N ALA A 142 -5.45 -24.11 8.03
CA ALA A 142 -4.57 -25.29 8.04
C ALA A 142 -5.06 -26.44 7.12
N LYS A 143 -6.37 -26.63 7.00
CA LYS A 143 -6.97 -27.67 6.14
C LYS A 143 -7.06 -27.27 4.65
N LEU A 144 -6.67 -26.04 4.31
CA LEU A 144 -6.70 -25.51 2.94
C LEU A 144 -5.31 -25.52 2.29
N GLN A 145 -4.33 -26.13 2.94
CA GLN A 145 -2.99 -26.28 2.39
C GLN A 145 -2.98 -27.32 1.25
N VAL A 146 -2.09 -27.14 0.30
CA VAL A 146 -1.91 -28.08 -0.82
C VAL A 146 -1.54 -29.50 -0.33
N THR A 147 -0.90 -29.60 0.84
CA THR A 147 -0.56 -30.85 1.50
C THR A 147 -1.74 -31.61 2.09
N GLU A 148 -2.89 -30.96 2.28
CA GLU A 148 -4.10 -31.54 2.91
C GLU A 148 -5.06 -32.12 1.85
N ARG A 149 -4.55 -33.04 1.02
CA ARG A 149 -5.33 -33.70 -0.04
C ARG A 149 -6.30 -34.71 0.56
N LYS A 150 -7.58 -34.56 0.25
CA LYS A 150 -8.60 -35.56 0.60
C LYS A 150 -8.43 -36.79 -0.29
N GLU A 151 -8.73 -37.97 0.26
CA GLU A 151 -8.74 -39.20 -0.51
C GLU A 151 -9.72 -39.10 -1.70
N GLY A 152 -9.24 -39.48 -2.92
CA GLY A 152 -10.02 -39.35 -4.15
C GLY A 152 -10.08 -37.94 -4.77
N ALA A 153 -9.59 -36.89 -4.10
CA ALA A 153 -9.53 -35.56 -4.70
C ALA A 153 -8.32 -35.40 -5.64
N PRO A 154 -8.45 -34.68 -6.76
CA PRO A 154 -7.35 -34.46 -7.69
C PRO A 154 -6.20 -33.62 -7.11
N SER A 155 -6.51 -32.73 -6.17
CA SER A 155 -5.54 -31.81 -5.52
C SER A 155 -5.86 -31.61 -4.05
N GLY A 156 -4.89 -31.05 -3.30
CA GLY A 156 -5.13 -30.46 -1.96
C GLY A 156 -5.79 -29.09 -2.05
N GLY A 157 -5.74 -28.33 -0.97
CA GLY A 157 -6.21 -26.93 -0.97
C GLY A 157 -5.30 -25.98 -1.79
N PRO A 158 -5.68 -24.72 -1.97
CA PRO A 158 -4.93 -23.79 -2.79
C PRO A 158 -3.70 -23.17 -2.10
N ILE A 159 -3.54 -23.29 -0.77
CA ILE A 159 -2.44 -22.67 -0.03
C ILE A 159 -1.14 -23.40 -0.29
N ILE A 160 -0.17 -22.72 -0.91
CA ILE A 160 1.15 -23.25 -1.24
C ILE A 160 2.26 -22.74 -0.31
N ALA A 161 2.05 -21.64 0.38
CA ALA A 161 2.94 -21.09 1.38
C ALA A 161 2.19 -20.17 2.34
N VAL A 162 2.81 -19.85 3.48
CA VAL A 162 2.41 -18.74 4.32
C VAL A 162 3.56 -17.74 4.42
N GLN A 163 3.28 -16.47 4.63
CA GLN A 163 4.29 -15.44 4.88
C GLN A 163 4.19 -14.98 6.33
N ALA A 164 5.26 -15.18 7.10
CA ALA A 164 5.42 -14.66 8.44
C ALA A 164 5.97 -13.24 8.37
N GLU A 165 5.36 -12.29 9.07
CA GLU A 165 5.71 -10.88 9.06
C GLU A 165 5.73 -10.22 7.66
N HIS A 166 5.95 -8.93 7.65
CA HIS A 166 6.08 -8.18 6.41
C HIS A 166 7.02 -6.98 6.61
N GLU A 167 8.10 -6.96 5.83
CA GLU A 167 9.12 -5.89 5.89
C GLU A 167 9.60 -5.63 7.34
N PHE A 168 9.87 -6.71 8.08
CA PHE A 168 10.39 -6.62 9.44
C PHE A 168 11.89 -6.35 9.42
N SER A 169 12.32 -5.40 10.22
CA SER A 169 13.72 -5.13 10.51
C SER A 169 13.87 -4.77 11.99
N CYS A 170 14.98 -5.11 12.57
CA CYS A 170 15.30 -4.82 13.98
C CYS A 170 16.80 -4.62 14.10
N ALA A 171 17.21 -3.64 14.90
CA ALA A 171 18.62 -3.38 15.18
C ALA A 171 19.27 -4.43 16.09
N ASP A 172 18.48 -5.11 16.90
CA ASP A 172 18.90 -6.23 17.74
C ASP A 172 18.68 -7.55 17.00
N PRO A 173 19.72 -8.20 16.45
CA PRO A 173 19.57 -9.45 15.70
C PRO A 173 19.12 -10.62 16.57
N ASP A 174 19.48 -10.65 17.86
CA ASP A 174 19.12 -11.75 18.77
C ASP A 174 17.64 -11.68 19.12
N LEU A 175 17.13 -10.48 19.44
CA LEU A 175 15.71 -10.24 19.65
C LEU A 175 14.91 -10.56 18.37
N ALA A 176 15.37 -10.10 17.23
CA ALA A 176 14.71 -10.35 15.95
C ALA A 176 14.64 -11.84 15.62
N THR A 177 15.73 -12.57 15.82
CA THR A 177 15.80 -14.03 15.60
C THR A 177 14.86 -14.76 16.56
N THR A 178 14.85 -14.38 17.85
CA THR A 178 13.95 -14.96 18.87
C THR A 178 12.48 -14.74 18.49
N TYR A 179 12.13 -13.52 18.11
CA TYR A 179 10.77 -13.15 17.70
C TYR A 179 10.30 -13.96 16.47
N LEU A 180 11.08 -13.95 15.36
CA LEU A 180 10.72 -14.63 14.12
C LEU A 180 10.67 -16.16 14.29
N THR A 181 11.61 -16.73 15.06
CA THR A 181 11.59 -18.16 15.39
C THR A 181 10.36 -18.53 16.21
N THR A 182 9.93 -17.66 17.15
CA THR A 182 8.72 -17.87 17.93
C THR A 182 7.47 -17.83 17.02
N LEU A 183 7.40 -16.90 16.09
CA LEU A 183 6.30 -16.80 15.13
C LEU A 183 6.24 -18.03 14.22
N THR A 184 7.38 -18.48 13.70
CA THR A 184 7.49 -19.71 12.91
C THR A 184 7.05 -20.94 13.71
N ARG A 185 7.44 -21.03 14.98
CA ARG A 185 6.98 -22.08 15.89
C ARG A 185 5.46 -22.07 16.06
N TYR A 186 4.83 -20.92 16.32
CA TYR A 186 3.37 -20.81 16.45
C TYR A 186 2.64 -21.29 15.18
N LEU A 187 3.16 -20.99 14.00
CA LEU A 187 2.62 -21.48 12.74
C LEU A 187 2.74 -23.00 12.62
N ARG A 188 3.86 -23.59 12.97
CA ARG A 188 4.06 -25.04 12.96
C ARG A 188 3.17 -25.76 13.97
N GLU A 189 3.04 -25.22 15.18
CA GLU A 189 2.09 -25.70 16.20
C GLU A 189 0.64 -25.61 15.70
N GLY A 190 0.31 -24.57 14.90
CA GLY A 190 -0.97 -24.39 14.20
C GLY A 190 -1.17 -25.32 13.01
N SER A 191 -0.31 -26.33 12.81
CA SER A 191 -0.37 -27.34 11.72
C SER A 191 -0.10 -26.76 10.32
N ILE A 192 0.64 -25.69 10.20
CA ILE A 192 1.15 -25.21 8.92
C ILE A 192 2.33 -26.08 8.49
N LYS A 193 2.18 -26.78 7.34
CA LYS A 193 3.16 -27.71 6.76
C LYS A 193 3.85 -27.15 5.54
N THR A 194 3.21 -26.18 4.87
CA THR A 194 3.76 -25.50 3.69
C THR A 194 4.97 -24.64 4.05
N PRO A 195 5.81 -24.24 3.08
CA PRO A 195 6.90 -23.29 3.30
C PRO A 195 6.43 -21.99 3.98
N ILE A 196 7.31 -21.45 4.82
CA ILE A 196 7.11 -20.15 5.45
C ILE A 196 8.05 -19.17 4.75
N PHE A 197 7.48 -18.08 4.22
CA PHE A 197 8.21 -17.00 3.59
C PHE A 197 8.40 -15.85 4.59
N ASN A 198 9.50 -15.14 4.45
CA ASN A 198 9.68 -13.82 5.04
C ASN A 198 9.98 -12.78 3.94
N THR A 199 9.89 -11.49 4.27
CA THR A 199 10.21 -10.38 3.36
C THR A 199 11.02 -9.34 4.15
N ASN A 200 12.20 -9.76 4.62
CA ASN A 200 13.05 -8.99 5.55
C ASN A 200 14.35 -8.53 4.89
N ASN A 201 14.47 -8.65 3.57
CA ASN A 201 15.61 -8.20 2.78
C ASN A 201 16.97 -8.75 3.28
N LEU A 202 17.01 -10.03 3.66
CA LEU A 202 18.18 -10.73 4.21
C LEU A 202 18.72 -10.13 5.52
N MET A 203 18.02 -9.23 6.15
CA MET A 203 18.50 -8.60 7.41
C MET A 203 18.41 -9.58 8.57
N VAL A 204 17.29 -10.27 8.69
CA VAL A 204 17.03 -11.27 9.74
C VAL A 204 16.14 -12.38 9.18
N ALA A 205 16.39 -13.62 9.55
CA ALA A 205 15.57 -14.76 9.18
C ALA A 205 15.25 -15.64 10.39
N GLY A 206 14.02 -16.17 10.42
CA GLY A 206 13.69 -17.31 11.27
C GLY A 206 14.28 -18.62 10.74
N GLU A 207 14.38 -19.61 11.58
CA GLU A 207 14.89 -20.93 11.19
C GLU A 207 13.94 -21.61 10.20
N GLY A 208 14.46 -22.06 9.06
CA GLY A 208 13.70 -22.79 8.03
C GLY A 208 12.77 -21.93 7.18
N GLU A 209 12.91 -20.62 7.21
CA GLU A 209 12.16 -19.69 6.34
C GLU A 209 12.79 -19.58 4.94
N VAL A 210 11.94 -19.27 3.96
CA VAL A 210 12.34 -18.90 2.61
C VAL A 210 12.43 -17.38 2.50
N GLU A 211 13.62 -16.89 2.19
CA GLU A 211 13.89 -15.46 2.05
C GLU A 211 13.27 -14.90 0.78
N THR A 212 12.54 -13.81 0.90
CA THR A 212 12.07 -13.01 -0.22
C THR A 212 12.48 -11.55 -0.05
N TRP A 213 12.43 -10.79 -1.13
CA TRP A 213 12.86 -9.38 -1.13
C TRP A 213 11.69 -8.43 -1.30
N SER A 214 11.73 -7.29 -0.59
CA SER A 214 10.84 -6.14 -0.82
C SER A 214 11.63 -5.01 -1.49
N GLY A 215 11.14 -4.52 -2.62
CA GLY A 215 11.77 -3.41 -3.32
C GLY A 215 11.33 -3.28 -4.78
N TYR A 216 11.84 -2.23 -5.43
CA TYR A 216 11.43 -1.87 -6.79
C TYR A 216 12.56 -1.22 -7.62
N ALA A 217 13.78 -1.25 -7.12
CA ALA A 217 14.95 -0.72 -7.82
C ALA A 217 16.07 -1.75 -7.83
N ASN A 218 16.87 -1.76 -8.89
CA ASN A 218 18.01 -2.66 -9.09
C ASN A 218 17.65 -4.17 -8.92
N LEU A 219 16.47 -4.57 -9.39
CA LEU A 219 15.93 -5.90 -9.14
C LEU A 219 16.76 -7.01 -9.80
N HIS A 220 17.41 -6.71 -10.91
CA HIS A 220 18.35 -7.62 -11.54
C HIS A 220 19.54 -7.97 -10.61
N GLY A 221 20.17 -6.95 -10.01
CA GLY A 221 21.25 -7.13 -9.04
C GLY A 221 20.79 -7.84 -7.76
N ILE A 222 19.62 -7.45 -7.25
CA ILE A 222 19.00 -8.03 -6.06
C ILE A 222 18.68 -9.52 -6.25
N THR A 223 18.11 -9.92 -7.38
CA THR A 223 17.79 -11.31 -7.66
C THR A 223 19.08 -12.17 -7.73
N ARG A 224 20.18 -11.60 -8.25
CA ARG A 224 21.50 -12.24 -8.20
C ARG A 224 22.03 -12.35 -6.77
N GLN A 225 21.86 -11.35 -5.95
CA GLN A 225 22.25 -11.38 -4.55
C GLN A 225 21.47 -12.43 -3.77
N LEU A 226 20.16 -12.55 -3.96
CA LEU A 226 19.34 -13.62 -3.39
C LEU A 226 19.88 -14.99 -3.77
N ARG A 227 20.23 -15.20 -5.05
CA ARG A 227 20.83 -16.46 -5.51
C ARG A 227 22.18 -16.75 -4.84
N ALA A 228 23.02 -15.73 -4.68
CA ALA A 228 24.34 -15.91 -4.06
C ALA A 228 24.23 -16.25 -2.57
N ALA A 229 23.30 -15.58 -1.86
CA ALA A 229 23.09 -15.77 -0.43
C ALA A 229 22.32 -17.06 -0.09
N LYS A 230 21.35 -17.46 -0.93
CA LYS A 230 20.40 -18.56 -0.70
C LYS A 230 20.25 -19.44 -1.95
N ARG A 231 21.28 -20.25 -2.24
CA ARG A 231 21.34 -21.04 -3.48
C ARG A 231 20.30 -22.15 -3.58
N ASP A 232 19.83 -22.61 -2.46
CA ASP A 232 18.85 -23.69 -2.30
C ASP A 232 17.39 -23.20 -2.24
N GLN A 233 17.18 -21.90 -2.44
CA GLN A 233 15.87 -21.29 -2.35
C GLN A 233 15.46 -20.59 -3.66
N PRO A 234 14.14 -20.52 -3.99
CA PRO A 234 13.66 -19.77 -5.13
C PRO A 234 13.88 -18.27 -4.95
N ARG A 235 14.17 -17.58 -6.04
CA ARG A 235 14.37 -16.13 -6.07
C ARG A 235 13.02 -15.43 -6.21
N ILE A 236 12.55 -14.79 -5.15
CA ILE A 236 11.23 -14.19 -5.11
C ILE A 236 11.33 -12.73 -4.66
N ILE A 237 10.81 -11.82 -5.47
CA ILE A 237 10.52 -10.44 -5.06
C ILE A 237 9.11 -10.45 -4.46
N GLY A 238 9.04 -10.55 -3.14
CA GLY A 238 7.81 -10.75 -2.37
C GLY A 238 6.95 -9.49 -2.22
N ASP A 239 7.55 -8.30 -2.47
CA ASP A 239 6.84 -7.01 -2.47
C ASP A 239 7.39 -6.12 -3.58
N LEU A 240 6.71 -6.11 -4.72
CA LEU A 240 7.02 -5.25 -5.85
C LEU A 240 5.85 -4.31 -6.11
N ARG A 241 6.11 -2.98 -6.13
CA ARG A 241 5.06 -1.98 -6.28
C ARG A 241 4.95 -1.46 -7.72
N ALA A 242 3.79 -1.66 -8.32
CA ALA A 242 3.45 -1.08 -9.64
C ALA A 242 2.84 0.33 -9.55
N GLY A 243 2.41 0.76 -8.37
CA GLY A 243 1.85 2.08 -8.07
C GLY A 243 2.47 2.70 -6.82
N THR A 244 2.05 3.91 -6.47
CA THR A 244 2.52 4.63 -5.30
C THR A 244 1.33 4.88 -4.35
N GLU A 245 1.55 4.70 -3.04
CA GLU A 245 0.52 4.94 -2.03
C GLU A 245 0.03 6.38 -2.09
N THR A 246 -1.28 6.56 -2.09
CA THR A 246 -1.91 7.88 -2.12
C THR A 246 -2.06 8.44 -0.71
N ARG A 247 -1.66 9.71 -0.53
CA ARG A 247 -1.73 10.42 0.75
C ARG A 247 -2.40 11.76 0.58
N TRP A 248 -3.16 12.18 1.59
CA TRP A 248 -3.82 13.50 1.57
C TRP A 248 -2.80 14.65 1.59
N GLY A 249 -3.07 15.67 0.77
CA GLY A 249 -2.22 16.84 0.65
C GLY A 249 -1.01 16.67 -0.26
N ILE A 250 -0.79 15.48 -0.77
CA ILE A 250 0.25 15.20 -1.74
C ILE A 250 -0.42 14.99 -3.09
N ASP A 251 -0.07 15.83 -4.06
CA ASP A 251 -0.46 15.57 -5.44
C ASP A 251 -0.03 14.15 -5.80
N THR A 252 -0.88 13.45 -6.51
CA THR A 252 -0.60 12.06 -6.87
C THR A 252 0.83 11.98 -7.41
N PRO A 253 1.73 11.24 -6.75
CA PRO A 253 3.10 11.14 -7.23
C PRO A 253 3.06 10.73 -8.69
N ALA A 254 3.99 11.23 -9.50
CA ALA A 254 4.08 10.84 -10.90
C ALA A 254 4.01 9.32 -10.96
N HIS A 255 2.90 8.78 -11.48
CA HIS A 255 2.73 7.33 -11.59
C HIS A 255 3.94 6.77 -12.30
N LYS A 256 4.43 5.62 -11.85
CA LYS A 256 5.39 4.86 -12.64
C LYS A 256 4.78 4.71 -14.04
N THR A 257 5.52 5.13 -15.05
CA THR A 257 5.04 4.98 -16.43
C THR A 257 4.88 3.50 -16.78
N ALA A 258 4.03 3.18 -17.73
CA ALA A 258 3.86 1.82 -18.20
C ALA A 258 5.21 1.18 -18.61
N ALA A 259 6.10 1.96 -19.24
CA ALA A 259 7.44 1.52 -19.60
C ALA A 259 8.31 1.16 -18.37
N MET A 260 8.25 1.97 -17.30
CA MET A 260 8.98 1.66 -16.05
C MET A 260 8.45 0.38 -15.39
N VAL A 261 7.13 0.18 -15.37
CA VAL A 261 6.52 -1.03 -14.80
C VAL A 261 6.88 -2.25 -15.63
N GLU A 262 6.79 -2.16 -16.96
CA GLU A 262 7.18 -3.23 -17.89
C GLU A 262 8.63 -3.65 -17.68
N ARG A 263 9.53 -2.66 -17.64
CA ARG A 263 10.96 -2.90 -17.40
C ARG A 263 11.21 -3.57 -16.06
N THR A 264 10.62 -3.06 -14.98
CA THR A 264 10.81 -3.60 -13.64
C THR A 264 10.38 -5.09 -13.54
N LEU A 265 9.23 -5.44 -14.11
CA LEU A 265 8.76 -6.83 -14.13
C LEU A 265 9.64 -7.72 -15.01
N ALA A 266 10.04 -7.22 -16.17
CA ALA A 266 10.92 -7.96 -17.08
C ALA A 266 12.32 -8.18 -16.50
N GLU A 267 12.89 -7.22 -15.75
CA GLU A 267 14.18 -7.38 -15.05
C GLU A 267 14.14 -8.53 -14.04
N VAL A 268 13.04 -8.71 -13.32
CA VAL A 268 12.87 -9.84 -12.41
C VAL A 268 12.86 -11.16 -13.19
N LEU A 269 12.08 -11.25 -14.26
CA LEU A 269 12.01 -12.48 -15.08
C LEU A 269 13.35 -12.79 -15.76
N ALA A 270 14.00 -11.77 -16.32
CA ALA A 270 15.30 -11.89 -17.01
C ALA A 270 16.43 -12.33 -16.07
N SER A 271 16.34 -12.01 -14.79
CA SER A 271 17.28 -12.46 -13.76
C SER A 271 16.89 -13.82 -13.13
N GLY A 272 15.88 -14.51 -13.67
CA GLY A 272 15.38 -15.79 -13.17
C GLY A 272 14.64 -15.67 -11.84
N GLY A 273 14.00 -14.52 -11.61
CA GLY A 273 13.19 -14.24 -10.43
C GLY A 273 11.70 -14.41 -10.65
N GLN A 274 10.98 -14.57 -9.57
CA GLN A 274 9.53 -14.61 -9.45
C GLN A 274 9.08 -13.39 -8.67
N PHE A 275 7.80 -13.01 -8.74
CA PHE A 275 7.36 -11.78 -8.09
C PHE A 275 5.93 -11.83 -7.53
N ASN A 276 5.70 -10.94 -6.56
CA ASN A 276 4.40 -10.54 -6.07
C ASN A 276 4.22 -9.01 -6.26
N ILE A 277 3.20 -8.60 -7.00
CA ILE A 277 2.83 -7.19 -7.14
C ILE A 277 1.98 -6.81 -5.93
N SER A 278 2.54 -6.02 -5.00
CA SER A 278 1.93 -5.77 -3.69
C SER A 278 0.66 -4.92 -3.73
N ASN A 279 0.51 -4.07 -4.74
CA ASN A 279 -0.66 -3.22 -4.92
C ASN A 279 -1.51 -3.68 -6.13
N PHE A 280 -1.93 -4.93 -6.14
CA PHE A 280 -2.72 -5.48 -7.23
C PHE A 280 -4.21 -5.19 -7.04
N HIS A 281 -4.81 -5.65 -5.93
CA HIS A 281 -6.19 -5.37 -5.55
C HIS A 281 -6.37 -5.55 -4.04
N ARG A 282 -6.13 -4.50 -3.27
CA ARG A 282 -6.21 -4.56 -1.80
C ARG A 282 -7.59 -4.24 -1.25
N GLY A 283 -8.45 -3.59 -2.07
CA GLY A 283 -9.75 -3.08 -1.66
C GLY A 283 -9.66 -1.74 -0.92
N ALA A 284 -10.81 -1.20 -0.50
CA ALA A 284 -10.88 0.04 0.25
C ALA A 284 -10.38 -0.12 1.70
N ARG A 285 -9.84 0.95 2.27
CA ARG A 285 -9.53 1.04 3.70
C ARG A 285 -10.76 1.53 4.44
N LEU A 286 -11.68 0.60 4.65
CA LEU A 286 -12.99 0.90 5.23
C LEU A 286 -12.88 1.44 6.67
N GLY A 287 -13.80 2.31 7.05
CA GLY A 287 -13.89 2.88 8.39
C GLY A 287 -12.67 3.74 8.75
N PHE A 288 -11.99 3.36 9.81
CA PHE A 288 -10.77 4.00 10.32
C PHE A 288 -9.52 3.14 10.09
N SER A 289 -9.56 2.16 9.18
CA SER A 289 -8.46 1.21 8.97
C SER A 289 -7.25 1.78 8.21
N ALA A 290 -7.37 2.98 7.62
CA ALA A 290 -6.25 3.62 6.93
C ALA A 290 -5.17 4.09 7.92
N SER A 291 -3.90 3.89 7.56
CA SER A 291 -2.72 4.41 8.26
C SER A 291 -2.64 5.94 8.15
N GLU A 292 -1.82 6.56 8.99
CA GLU A 292 -1.65 8.01 9.09
C GLU A 292 -1.41 8.68 7.73
N GLY A 293 -2.30 9.58 7.35
CA GLY A 293 -2.22 10.37 6.12
C GLY A 293 -2.57 9.61 4.83
N VAL A 294 -2.82 8.31 4.89
CA VAL A 294 -3.19 7.49 3.73
C VAL A 294 -4.68 7.63 3.41
N THR A 295 -5.02 7.69 2.12
CA THR A 295 -6.42 7.81 1.68
C THR A 295 -7.20 6.51 1.90
N THR A 296 -8.52 6.63 2.09
CA THR A 296 -9.43 5.48 2.15
C THR A 296 -9.45 4.70 0.83
N SER A 297 -9.46 5.43 -0.28
CA SER A 297 -9.47 4.87 -1.63
C SER A 297 -8.08 4.36 -2.04
N THR A 298 -8.04 3.25 -2.78
CA THR A 298 -6.85 2.73 -3.46
C THR A 298 -6.80 3.14 -4.94
N ALA A 299 -7.75 3.95 -5.40
CA ALA A 299 -7.76 4.47 -6.76
C ALA A 299 -6.49 5.25 -7.09
N GLY A 300 -5.90 4.95 -8.25
CA GLY A 300 -4.60 5.52 -8.67
C GLY A 300 -3.37 4.88 -8.02
N CYS A 301 -3.55 3.92 -7.14
CA CYS A 301 -2.50 3.18 -6.45
C CYS A 301 -2.52 1.69 -6.84
N ASP A 302 -3.68 1.05 -6.74
CA ASP A 302 -3.84 -0.36 -7.07
C ASP A 302 -4.12 -0.56 -8.57
N LEU A 303 -3.70 -1.71 -9.10
CA LEU A 303 -3.97 -2.08 -10.50
C LEU A 303 -5.45 -2.33 -10.76
N ILE A 304 -6.17 -2.84 -9.78
CA ILE A 304 -7.63 -2.88 -9.71
C ILE A 304 -8.03 -2.17 -8.43
N ASP A 305 -8.75 -1.06 -8.52
CA ASP A 305 -9.19 -0.33 -7.34
C ASP A 305 -10.40 -1.00 -6.63
N GLU A 306 -10.84 -0.41 -5.54
CA GLU A 306 -11.97 -0.90 -4.74
C GLU A 306 -13.28 -1.01 -5.52
N ALA A 307 -13.53 -0.13 -6.48
CA ALA A 307 -14.68 -0.17 -7.37
C ALA A 307 -14.53 -1.18 -8.53
N GLY A 308 -13.33 -1.79 -8.68
CA GLY A 308 -13.02 -2.69 -9.79
C GLY A 308 -12.54 -1.99 -11.06
N ARG A 309 -12.23 -0.70 -11.00
CA ARG A 309 -11.65 0.05 -12.12
C ARG A 309 -10.19 -0.33 -12.32
N GLN A 310 -9.76 -0.40 -13.57
CA GLN A 310 -8.39 -0.76 -13.91
C GLN A 310 -7.50 0.48 -14.00
N HIS A 311 -6.31 0.37 -13.39
CA HIS A 311 -5.25 1.38 -13.50
C HIS A 311 -4.71 1.42 -14.95
N PRO A 312 -4.25 2.58 -15.47
CA PRO A 312 -3.66 2.69 -16.82
C PRO A 312 -2.53 1.70 -17.11
N ASN A 313 -1.77 1.28 -16.08
CA ASN A 313 -0.69 0.31 -16.24
C ASN A 313 -1.17 -1.16 -16.32
N MET A 314 -2.48 -1.43 -16.13
CA MET A 314 -3.01 -2.79 -16.11
C MET A 314 -2.76 -3.54 -17.42
N ALA A 315 -2.92 -2.87 -18.56
CA ALA A 315 -2.68 -3.50 -19.86
C ALA A 315 -1.24 -4.05 -19.97
N THR A 316 -0.26 -3.25 -19.57
CA THR A 316 1.16 -3.64 -19.57
C THR A 316 1.44 -4.80 -18.62
N VAL A 317 0.91 -4.73 -17.39
CA VAL A 317 1.05 -5.79 -16.40
C VAL A 317 0.42 -7.08 -16.90
N ARG A 318 -0.78 -7.01 -17.47
CA ARG A 318 -1.51 -8.16 -18.03
C ARG A 318 -0.73 -8.84 -19.14
N ARG A 319 -0.16 -8.09 -20.09
CA ARG A 319 0.66 -8.66 -21.16
C ARG A 319 1.81 -9.51 -20.61
N LEU A 320 2.54 -8.95 -19.67
CA LEU A 320 3.74 -9.60 -19.12
C LEU A 320 3.40 -10.75 -18.17
N CYS A 321 2.37 -10.59 -17.33
CA CYS A 321 1.89 -11.66 -16.46
C CYS A 321 1.27 -12.82 -17.25
N THR A 322 0.51 -12.54 -18.31
CA THR A 322 -0.06 -13.57 -19.18
C THR A 322 1.04 -14.34 -19.92
N PHE A 323 2.06 -13.65 -20.44
CA PHE A 323 3.27 -14.29 -20.97
C PHE A 323 3.93 -15.18 -19.91
N ALA A 324 4.28 -14.61 -18.77
CA ALA A 324 5.02 -15.33 -17.71
C ALA A 324 4.27 -16.57 -17.21
N SER A 325 2.93 -16.48 -17.03
CA SER A 325 2.13 -17.62 -16.58
C SER A 325 1.91 -18.66 -17.70
N SER A 326 1.71 -18.25 -18.94
CA SER A 326 1.57 -19.16 -20.07
C SER A 326 2.85 -19.96 -20.37
N PHE A 327 4.00 -19.35 -20.13
CA PHE A 327 5.32 -19.96 -20.32
C PHE A 327 6.05 -20.25 -19.00
N ALA A 328 5.32 -20.41 -17.91
CA ALA A 328 5.87 -20.68 -16.58
C ALA A 328 6.78 -21.92 -16.54
N SER A 329 6.44 -22.98 -17.29
CA SER A 329 7.29 -24.19 -17.39
C SER A 329 8.63 -23.93 -18.09
N VAL A 330 8.66 -22.98 -19.03
CA VAL A 330 9.89 -22.57 -19.71
C VAL A 330 10.73 -21.74 -18.74
N LEU A 331 10.15 -20.66 -18.16
CA LEU A 331 10.82 -19.79 -17.20
C LEU A 331 11.37 -20.57 -16.01
N ALA A 332 10.60 -21.49 -15.45
CA ALA A 332 11.01 -22.34 -14.35
C ALA A 332 12.17 -23.31 -14.72
N GLY A 333 12.37 -23.58 -16.01
CA GLY A 333 13.44 -24.43 -16.52
C GLY A 333 14.68 -23.68 -17.00
N THR A 334 14.68 -22.35 -16.95
CA THR A 334 15.78 -21.54 -17.46
C THR A 334 16.71 -21.04 -16.35
N GLU A 335 17.97 -20.81 -16.71
CA GLU A 335 18.94 -20.06 -15.94
C GLU A 335 19.40 -18.83 -16.75
N PRO A 336 19.41 -17.65 -16.15
CA PRO A 336 19.93 -16.46 -16.81
C PRO A 336 21.46 -16.53 -16.98
N ASP A 337 21.97 -15.93 -18.05
CA ASP A 337 23.38 -15.73 -18.23
C ASP A 337 23.96 -14.85 -17.09
N PHE A 338 25.24 -15.06 -16.76
CA PHE A 338 25.86 -14.37 -15.62
C PHE A 338 25.91 -12.84 -15.80
N GLN A 339 26.13 -12.40 -17.02
CA GLN A 339 26.15 -10.97 -17.39
C GLN A 339 25.27 -10.72 -18.62
N PRO A 340 24.52 -9.61 -18.64
CA PRO A 340 23.79 -9.19 -19.83
C PRO A 340 24.78 -8.92 -20.98
N GLY A 341 24.45 -9.43 -22.16
CA GLY A 341 25.12 -9.06 -23.40
C GLY A 341 24.74 -7.63 -23.81
N MET A 342 25.66 -6.89 -24.42
CA MET A 342 25.33 -5.60 -25.01
C MET A 342 25.23 -5.73 -26.51
N VAL A 343 24.16 -5.21 -27.10
CA VAL A 343 23.95 -5.17 -28.53
C VAL A 343 23.70 -3.74 -29.01
N SER A 344 24.13 -3.46 -30.22
CA SER A 344 23.85 -2.20 -30.88
C SER A 344 22.59 -2.30 -31.74
N PRO A 345 21.93 -1.19 -32.09
CA PRO A 345 20.87 -1.17 -33.08
C PRO A 345 21.34 -1.78 -34.40
N SER A 346 20.43 -2.35 -35.18
CA SER A 346 20.69 -3.13 -36.40
C SER A 346 21.57 -2.47 -37.47
N SER A 347 21.80 -1.17 -37.37
CA SER A 347 22.70 -0.42 -38.24
C SER A 347 24.18 -0.45 -37.82
N VAL A 348 24.51 -1.07 -36.68
CA VAL A 348 25.86 -1.10 -36.11
C VAL A 348 26.22 -2.53 -35.69
N ALA A 349 27.43 -2.98 -35.96
CA ALA A 349 27.91 -4.28 -35.56
C ALA A 349 27.82 -4.49 -34.03
N PRO A 350 27.54 -5.72 -33.55
CA PRO A 350 27.42 -6.00 -32.12
C PRO A 350 28.71 -5.59 -31.40
N ALA A 351 28.57 -4.94 -30.25
CA ALA A 351 29.71 -4.63 -29.40
C ALA A 351 30.22 -5.94 -28.76
N VAL A 352 31.43 -6.32 -29.08
CA VAL A 352 32.10 -7.47 -28.46
C VAL A 352 32.64 -6.99 -27.09
N ILE A 353 32.20 -7.64 -26.02
CA ILE A 353 32.83 -7.48 -24.70
C ILE A 353 34.03 -8.41 -24.69
N ASP A 354 35.19 -7.89 -24.37
CA ASP A 354 36.39 -8.66 -24.17
C ASP A 354 36.19 -9.62 -22.98
N GLU A 355 36.18 -10.92 -23.25
CA GLU A 355 35.92 -11.95 -22.25
C GLU A 355 37.04 -12.06 -21.17
N GLU A 356 38.24 -11.54 -21.43
CA GLU A 356 39.34 -11.60 -20.45
C GLU A 356 39.44 -10.41 -19.53
N THR A 357 39.00 -9.23 -19.98
CA THR A 357 39.16 -8.01 -19.17
C THR A 357 37.84 -7.47 -18.60
N GLY A 358 36.70 -7.87 -19.12
CA GLY A 358 35.41 -7.30 -18.76
C GLY A 358 35.25 -5.82 -19.16
N GLU A 359 36.23 -5.24 -19.86
CA GLU A 359 36.20 -3.85 -20.30
C GLU A 359 35.47 -3.71 -21.62
N ARG A 360 34.64 -2.68 -21.69
CA ARG A 360 33.95 -2.23 -22.90
C ARG A 360 35.01 -1.74 -23.90
N ALA A 361 35.16 -2.39 -25.05
CA ALA A 361 35.95 -1.83 -26.12
C ALA A 361 35.46 -0.42 -26.43
N ALA A 362 36.30 0.56 -26.22
CA ALA A 362 36.00 1.99 -26.42
C ALA A 362 35.81 2.31 -27.90
N GLY A 363 34.70 1.87 -28.50
CA GLY A 363 34.18 2.39 -29.74
C GLY A 363 33.32 3.62 -29.41
N LYS A 364 33.48 4.71 -30.11
CA LYS A 364 32.65 5.92 -29.97
C LYS A 364 31.18 5.58 -30.06
N ALA A 365 30.53 5.35 -28.90
CA ALA A 365 29.13 5.04 -28.84
C ALA A 365 28.32 6.35 -28.76
N GLU A 366 27.97 6.89 -29.90
CA GLU A 366 26.94 7.93 -30.04
C GLU A 366 25.51 7.34 -30.18
N THR A 367 25.35 6.04 -30.11
CA THR A 367 24.04 5.35 -30.20
C THR A 367 23.72 4.67 -28.88
N PRO A 368 22.49 4.86 -28.35
CA PRO A 368 22.06 4.16 -27.14
C PRO A 368 22.22 2.65 -27.33
N GLY A 369 22.93 2.01 -26.40
CA GLY A 369 23.09 0.55 -26.36
C GLY A 369 21.83 -0.15 -25.86
N TYR A 370 21.68 -1.42 -26.23
CA TYR A 370 20.65 -2.29 -25.70
C TYR A 370 21.31 -3.39 -24.86
N ALA A 371 20.73 -3.69 -23.69
CA ALA A 371 21.14 -4.84 -22.91
C ALA A 371 20.29 -6.04 -23.32
N VAL A 372 20.90 -7.23 -23.43
CA VAL A 372 20.21 -8.48 -23.72
C VAL A 372 20.55 -9.51 -22.66
N ASP A 373 19.53 -10.00 -21.96
CA ASP A 373 19.64 -11.11 -21.02
C ASP A 373 19.09 -12.39 -21.68
N PHE A 374 19.92 -13.42 -21.78
CA PHE A 374 19.50 -14.74 -22.21
C PHE A 374 19.21 -15.62 -21.00
N CYS A 375 17.98 -16.12 -20.91
CA CYS A 375 17.58 -17.16 -19.99
C CYS A 375 17.54 -18.48 -20.75
N ARG A 376 18.50 -19.38 -20.49
CA ARG A 376 18.68 -20.64 -21.24
C ARG A 376 18.17 -21.83 -20.47
N GLY A 377 17.44 -22.72 -21.14
CA GLY A 377 16.91 -23.92 -20.53
C GLY A 377 16.59 -25.03 -21.51
N SER A 378 16.38 -26.24 -20.99
CA SER A 378 16.06 -27.44 -21.79
C SER A 378 14.62 -27.44 -22.35
N GLN A 379 13.71 -26.67 -21.76
CA GLN A 379 12.32 -26.53 -22.17
C GLN A 379 12.10 -25.37 -23.18
N GLY A 380 13.15 -24.60 -23.42
CA GLY A 380 13.17 -23.40 -24.23
C GLY A 380 14.04 -22.33 -23.60
N SER A 381 14.22 -21.24 -24.31
CA SER A 381 14.99 -20.07 -23.85
C SER A 381 14.21 -18.80 -24.13
N VAL A 382 14.52 -17.76 -23.37
CA VAL A 382 13.94 -16.43 -23.54
C VAL A 382 15.09 -15.43 -23.65
N ALA A 383 15.05 -14.56 -24.65
CA ALA A 383 15.92 -13.39 -24.71
C ALA A 383 15.11 -12.14 -24.35
N PHE A 384 15.54 -11.42 -23.31
CA PHE A 384 14.96 -10.12 -22.93
C PHE A 384 15.88 -9.02 -23.46
N VAL A 385 15.31 -8.10 -24.24
CA VAL A 385 16.03 -6.97 -24.85
C VAL A 385 15.56 -5.69 -24.18
N PHE A 386 16.45 -5.02 -23.45
CA PHE A 386 16.15 -3.79 -22.71
C PHE A 386 16.70 -2.59 -23.48
N ALA A 387 15.85 -1.59 -23.70
CA ALA A 387 16.28 -0.30 -24.22
C ALA A 387 17.11 0.48 -23.20
N ASP A 388 18.02 1.32 -23.66
CA ASP A 388 18.70 2.29 -22.81
C ASP A 388 17.68 3.32 -22.27
N ASP A 389 17.75 3.65 -20.98
CA ASP A 389 16.86 4.60 -20.30
C ASP A 389 16.98 6.03 -20.85
N THR A 390 18.07 6.35 -21.56
CA THR A 390 18.29 7.65 -22.17
C THR A 390 17.55 7.83 -23.49
N ALA A 391 17.06 6.75 -24.11
CA ALA A 391 16.37 6.78 -25.39
C ALA A 391 14.92 7.27 -25.23
N LYS A 392 14.60 8.43 -25.82
CA LYS A 392 13.23 8.96 -25.85
C LYS A 392 12.57 8.64 -27.19
N GLY A 393 11.34 8.08 -27.15
CA GLY A 393 10.52 7.87 -28.35
C GLY A 393 10.47 6.43 -28.84
N LYS A 394 10.26 6.22 -30.14
CA LYS A 394 10.22 4.88 -30.74
C LYS A 394 11.64 4.35 -30.91
N HIS A 395 11.88 3.15 -30.34
CA HIS A 395 13.18 2.48 -30.43
C HIS A 395 13.41 1.91 -31.84
N LYS A 396 14.67 1.88 -32.28
CA LYS A 396 15.06 1.20 -33.51
C LYS A 396 15.02 -0.32 -33.27
N PRO A 397 14.76 -1.12 -34.31
CA PRO A 397 14.89 -2.56 -34.23
C PRO A 397 16.30 -2.98 -33.80
N VAL A 398 16.38 -4.05 -33.05
CA VAL A 398 17.64 -4.64 -32.58
C VAL A 398 17.89 -5.97 -33.30
N ARG A 399 19.08 -6.15 -33.84
CA ARG A 399 19.49 -7.43 -34.44
C ARG A 399 20.09 -8.32 -33.36
N LEU A 400 19.46 -9.48 -33.16
CA LEU A 400 19.96 -10.56 -32.34
C LEU A 400 20.52 -11.66 -33.26
N THR A 401 21.82 -11.96 -33.17
CA THR A 401 22.40 -13.11 -33.85
C THR A 401 22.31 -14.31 -32.92
N LEU A 402 21.59 -15.34 -33.33
CA LEU A 402 21.45 -16.57 -32.56
C LEU A 402 22.72 -17.44 -32.70
N PRO A 403 22.93 -18.43 -31.77
CA PRO A 403 24.12 -19.29 -31.83
C PRO A 403 24.28 -20.10 -33.11
N ASP A 404 23.21 -20.34 -33.88
CA ASP A 404 23.22 -21.01 -35.17
C ASP A 404 23.48 -20.06 -36.36
N GLY A 405 23.74 -18.77 -36.08
CA GLY A 405 23.98 -17.73 -37.07
C GLY A 405 22.72 -17.07 -37.64
N THR A 406 21.54 -17.43 -37.15
CA THR A 406 20.27 -16.77 -37.57
C THR A 406 20.19 -15.37 -36.99
N ASP A 407 19.98 -14.37 -37.85
CA ASP A 407 19.74 -13.00 -37.45
C ASP A 407 18.25 -12.76 -37.27
N LEU A 408 17.84 -12.34 -36.06
CA LEU A 408 16.49 -11.91 -35.75
C LEU A 408 16.42 -10.42 -35.58
N GLU A 409 15.54 -9.77 -36.29
CA GLU A 409 15.21 -8.36 -36.07
C GLU A 409 14.07 -8.24 -35.06
N VAL A 410 14.36 -7.64 -33.89
CA VAL A 410 13.43 -7.49 -32.76
C VAL A 410 13.01 -6.05 -32.62
N GLU A 411 11.74 -5.78 -32.82
CA GLU A 411 11.13 -4.45 -32.62
C GLU A 411 10.67 -4.27 -31.18
N LEU A 412 11.15 -3.20 -30.52
CA LEU A 412 10.64 -2.77 -29.22
C LEU A 412 9.44 -1.82 -29.36
N GLY A 413 9.30 -1.13 -30.48
CA GLY A 413 8.23 -0.16 -30.69
C GLY A 413 8.36 1.02 -29.70
N LYS A 414 7.36 1.20 -28.84
CA LYS A 414 7.36 2.17 -27.74
C LYS A 414 7.67 1.54 -26.38
N SER A 415 7.83 0.24 -26.31
CA SER A 415 8.12 -0.50 -25.08
C SER A 415 9.58 -0.35 -24.68
N ALA A 416 9.84 -0.34 -23.37
CA ALA A 416 11.20 -0.34 -22.84
C ALA A 416 11.87 -1.72 -22.97
N VAL A 417 11.09 -2.76 -23.24
CA VAL A 417 11.56 -4.16 -23.26
C VAL A 417 10.85 -4.93 -24.37
N ALA A 418 11.60 -5.83 -25.03
CA ALA A 418 11.03 -6.91 -25.81
C ALA A 418 11.51 -8.25 -25.23
N TRP A 419 10.71 -9.30 -25.41
CA TRP A 419 11.06 -10.66 -25.05
C TRP A 419 10.72 -11.59 -26.18
N VAL A 420 11.65 -12.44 -26.54
CA VAL A 420 11.53 -13.39 -27.65
C VAL A 420 11.79 -14.81 -27.18
N LEU A 421 10.96 -15.72 -27.64
CA LEU A 421 11.09 -17.14 -27.33
C LEU A 421 11.99 -17.85 -28.34
N LEU A 422 12.84 -18.75 -27.84
CA LEU A 422 13.77 -19.52 -28.62
C LEU A 422 13.71 -21.01 -28.19
N LYS A 423 13.73 -21.94 -29.17
CA LYS A 423 13.77 -23.40 -28.95
C LYS A 423 12.69 -23.88 -27.94
N THR A 424 11.49 -23.26 -27.98
CA THR A 424 10.46 -23.44 -26.99
C THR A 424 9.44 -24.49 -27.40
N HIS A 425 9.22 -25.50 -26.56
CA HIS A 425 8.14 -26.45 -26.75
C HIS A 425 6.78 -25.76 -26.54
N LEU A 426 5.90 -25.82 -27.54
CA LEU A 426 4.55 -25.26 -27.49
C LEU A 426 3.55 -26.27 -26.92
N PHE A 427 3.23 -27.30 -27.68
CA PHE A 427 2.33 -28.41 -27.32
C PHE A 427 2.51 -29.60 -28.29
N GLY A 428 2.17 -30.81 -27.86
CA GLY A 428 2.29 -32.02 -28.67
C GLY A 428 3.72 -32.25 -29.16
N ARG A 429 3.95 -32.15 -30.47
CA ARG A 429 5.27 -32.22 -31.09
C ARG A 429 5.72 -30.86 -31.66
N ALA A 430 4.97 -29.78 -31.39
CA ALA A 430 5.27 -28.46 -31.92
C ALA A 430 6.36 -27.80 -31.08
N THR A 431 7.44 -27.41 -31.74
CA THR A 431 8.51 -26.61 -31.16
C THR A 431 8.65 -25.31 -31.93
N LEU A 432 8.57 -24.19 -31.21
CA LEU A 432 8.91 -22.86 -31.73
C LEU A 432 10.44 -22.75 -31.73
N ASP A 433 11.06 -22.71 -32.92
CA ASP A 433 12.51 -22.54 -33.01
C ASP A 433 12.90 -21.12 -32.61
N PHE A 434 12.16 -20.13 -33.08
CA PHE A 434 12.26 -18.72 -32.70
C PHE A 434 10.99 -17.95 -33.10
N CYS A 435 10.79 -16.77 -32.44
CA CYS A 435 9.79 -15.78 -32.84
C CYS A 435 10.35 -14.38 -32.58
N SER A 436 10.43 -13.53 -33.60
CA SER A 436 10.89 -12.14 -33.47
C SER A 436 9.84 -11.21 -32.82
N LEU A 437 8.57 -11.63 -32.77
CA LEU A 437 7.49 -10.93 -32.07
C LEU A 437 7.45 -11.34 -30.60
N ARG A 438 6.91 -10.44 -29.77
CA ARG A 438 6.76 -10.73 -28.34
C ARG A 438 5.68 -11.80 -28.12
N ALA A 439 6.00 -12.84 -27.40
CA ALA A 439 5.04 -13.86 -27.02
C ALA A 439 4.02 -13.30 -26.01
N PHE A 440 2.73 -13.65 -26.18
CA PHE A 440 1.65 -13.25 -25.29
C PHE A 440 1.11 -14.45 -24.48
N ALA A 441 0.67 -15.50 -25.16
CA ALA A 441 0.07 -16.67 -24.52
C ALA A 441 0.23 -17.94 -25.37
N ARG A 442 0.01 -19.10 -24.73
CA ARG A 442 -0.28 -20.37 -25.40
C ARG A 442 -1.40 -21.10 -24.67
N PHE A 443 -2.33 -21.68 -25.42
CA PHE A 443 -3.43 -22.50 -24.89
C PHE A 443 -4.04 -23.37 -26.00
N GLY A 444 -4.46 -24.59 -25.66
CA GLY A 444 -4.94 -25.54 -26.68
C GLY A 444 -3.90 -25.77 -27.79
N GLU A 445 -4.30 -25.46 -29.04
CA GLU A 445 -3.44 -25.53 -30.24
C GLU A 445 -3.00 -24.12 -30.70
N VAL A 446 -3.12 -23.10 -29.82
CA VAL A 446 -2.92 -21.70 -30.16
C VAL A 446 -1.63 -21.18 -29.53
N PHE A 447 -0.81 -20.53 -30.35
CA PHE A 447 0.29 -19.67 -29.93
C PHE A 447 -0.06 -18.22 -30.29
N VAL A 448 0.03 -17.31 -29.31
CA VAL A 448 -0.30 -15.89 -29.48
C VAL A 448 0.96 -15.05 -29.35
N CYS A 449 1.22 -14.19 -30.32
CA CYS A 449 2.31 -13.20 -30.28
C CYS A 449 1.79 -11.82 -30.71
N PHE A 450 2.58 -10.78 -30.44
CA PHE A 450 2.19 -9.41 -30.77
C PHE A 450 3.39 -8.54 -31.15
N GLY A 451 3.11 -7.48 -31.92
CA GLY A 451 4.13 -6.52 -32.35
C GLY A 451 3.55 -5.17 -32.76
N THR A 452 4.39 -4.33 -33.36
CA THR A 452 4.02 -3.02 -33.87
C THR A 452 3.07 -3.17 -35.07
N ALA A 453 1.93 -2.49 -35.05
CA ALA A 453 0.94 -2.57 -36.12
C ALA A 453 1.53 -2.28 -37.51
N GLY A 454 1.37 -3.22 -38.45
CA GLY A 454 1.90 -3.15 -39.82
C GLY A 454 3.37 -3.50 -39.97
N SER A 455 4.03 -4.00 -38.90
CA SER A 455 5.33 -4.64 -39.07
C SER A 455 5.19 -6.11 -39.53
N THR A 456 6.29 -6.70 -39.91
CA THR A 456 6.41 -8.12 -40.26
C THR A 456 7.23 -8.81 -39.19
N GLY A 457 6.69 -9.90 -38.66
CA GLY A 457 7.42 -10.79 -37.73
C GLY A 457 7.92 -12.02 -38.46
N LEU A 458 9.07 -12.52 -38.01
CA LEU A 458 9.67 -13.78 -38.47
C LEU A 458 9.55 -14.82 -37.37
N LEU A 459 9.04 -15.99 -37.68
CA LEU A 459 9.01 -17.12 -36.77
C LEU A 459 9.30 -18.44 -37.46
N SER A 460 9.79 -19.42 -36.71
CA SER A 460 10.01 -20.78 -37.20
C SER A 460 9.38 -21.80 -36.25
N ILE A 461 8.64 -22.74 -36.79
CA ILE A 461 8.05 -23.87 -36.05
C ILE A 461 8.49 -25.15 -36.74
N ASN A 462 9.10 -26.08 -35.97
CA ASN A 462 9.63 -27.37 -36.50
C ASN A 462 10.51 -27.21 -37.76
N GLY A 463 11.29 -26.14 -37.82
CA GLY A 463 12.18 -25.84 -38.99
C GLY A 463 11.46 -25.10 -40.16
N THR A 464 10.16 -24.97 -40.15
CA THR A 464 9.39 -24.19 -41.15
C THR A 464 9.41 -22.71 -40.77
N VAL A 465 10.09 -21.89 -41.56
CA VAL A 465 10.18 -20.44 -41.39
C VAL A 465 8.98 -19.76 -42.08
N ALA A 466 8.33 -18.84 -41.37
CA ALA A 466 7.24 -18.06 -41.88
C ALA A 466 7.35 -16.57 -41.52
N GLU A 467 6.94 -15.72 -42.44
CA GLU A 467 6.72 -14.30 -42.20
C GLU A 467 5.24 -14.10 -41.90
N VAL A 468 4.95 -13.34 -40.83
CA VAL A 468 3.60 -13.02 -40.38
C VAL A 468 3.43 -11.50 -40.26
N GLU A 469 2.32 -10.99 -40.83
CA GLU A 469 2.02 -9.57 -40.74
C GLU A 469 1.27 -9.22 -39.45
N VAL A 470 1.74 -8.19 -38.76
CA VAL A 470 1.04 -7.63 -37.58
C VAL A 470 -0.13 -6.78 -38.05
N PRO A 471 -1.38 -7.09 -37.65
CA PRO A 471 -2.56 -6.44 -38.20
C PRO A 471 -2.62 -4.94 -37.86
N LYS A 472 -3.03 -4.11 -38.84
CA LYS A 472 -3.31 -2.68 -38.66
C LYS A 472 -4.73 -2.38 -38.18
N GLY A 473 -5.63 -3.37 -38.39
CA GLY A 473 -7.05 -3.24 -38.06
C GLY A 473 -7.41 -3.69 -36.66
N LYS A 474 -8.71 -3.86 -36.44
CA LYS A 474 -9.23 -4.34 -35.12
C LYS A 474 -9.31 -5.85 -35.00
N THR A 475 -9.21 -6.58 -36.11
CA THR A 475 -9.32 -8.05 -36.20
C THR A 475 -7.91 -8.64 -36.10
N PRO A 476 -7.65 -9.59 -35.16
CA PRO A 476 -6.42 -10.36 -35.13
C PRO A 476 -6.18 -11.16 -36.41
N SER A 477 -4.92 -11.42 -36.77
CA SER A 477 -4.58 -12.43 -37.79
C SER A 477 -4.51 -13.80 -37.14
N VAL A 478 -4.97 -14.82 -37.86
CA VAL A 478 -4.86 -16.24 -37.45
C VAL A 478 -4.33 -17.03 -38.62
N GLU A 479 -3.16 -17.59 -38.46
CA GLU A 479 -2.48 -18.39 -39.46
C GLU A 479 -2.25 -19.82 -38.94
N THR A 480 -2.01 -20.77 -39.84
CA THR A 480 -1.69 -22.15 -39.45
C THR A 480 -0.31 -22.52 -39.98
N ILE A 481 0.64 -22.79 -39.06
CA ILE A 481 2.01 -23.16 -39.40
C ILE A 481 2.34 -24.44 -38.67
N GLU A 482 2.69 -25.50 -39.41
CA GLU A 482 2.97 -26.83 -38.87
C GLU A 482 1.91 -27.37 -37.87
N GLY A 483 0.61 -27.07 -38.16
CA GLY A 483 -0.52 -27.46 -37.31
C GLY A 483 -0.74 -26.57 -36.09
N VAL A 484 0.13 -25.58 -35.83
CA VAL A 484 -0.04 -24.58 -34.79
C VAL A 484 -0.88 -23.42 -35.29
N LYS A 485 -1.90 -23.02 -34.55
CA LYS A 485 -2.66 -21.79 -34.81
C LYS A 485 -1.90 -20.58 -34.23
N VAL A 486 -1.27 -19.84 -35.10
CA VAL A 486 -0.54 -18.63 -34.76
C VAL A 486 -1.47 -17.43 -34.82
N VAL A 487 -1.76 -16.84 -33.67
CA VAL A 487 -2.54 -15.62 -33.54
C VAL A 487 -1.62 -14.43 -33.40
N VAL A 488 -1.71 -13.48 -34.32
CA VAL A 488 -0.91 -12.27 -34.33
C VAL A 488 -1.76 -11.07 -33.95
N LEU A 489 -1.34 -10.36 -32.91
CA LEU A 489 -1.97 -9.14 -32.39
C LEU A 489 -1.10 -7.92 -32.67
N SER A 490 -1.73 -6.77 -32.88
CA SER A 490 -1.03 -5.50 -32.70
C SER A 490 -0.85 -5.18 -31.21
N GLU A 491 0.08 -4.29 -30.86
CA GLU A 491 0.23 -3.79 -29.48
C GLU A 491 -1.10 -3.28 -28.91
N GLN A 492 -1.88 -2.55 -29.72
CA GLN A 492 -3.18 -2.03 -29.31
C GLN A 492 -4.21 -3.15 -29.04
N GLN A 493 -4.17 -4.22 -29.83
CA GLN A 493 -5.02 -5.39 -29.57
C GLN A 493 -4.56 -6.15 -28.32
N ALA A 494 -3.26 -6.29 -28.11
CA ALA A 494 -2.69 -6.94 -26.93
C ALA A 494 -3.04 -6.16 -25.62
N ASP A 495 -3.16 -4.84 -25.68
CA ASP A 495 -3.57 -4.01 -24.55
C ASP A 495 -5.00 -4.31 -24.06
N VAL A 496 -5.88 -4.75 -24.96
CA VAL A 496 -7.28 -5.10 -24.69
C VAL A 496 -7.54 -6.61 -24.85
N ALA A 497 -6.49 -7.41 -24.83
CA ALA A 497 -6.55 -8.86 -24.85
C ALA A 497 -6.47 -9.43 -23.42
N MET A 498 -7.19 -10.51 -23.19
CA MET A 498 -7.12 -11.29 -21.96
C MET A 498 -7.38 -12.77 -22.21
N LEU A 499 -6.68 -13.62 -21.48
CA LEU A 499 -6.95 -15.05 -21.46
C LEU A 499 -8.02 -15.32 -20.42
N ASP A 500 -9.25 -15.63 -20.89
CA ASP A 500 -10.41 -15.86 -20.04
C ASP A 500 -10.58 -17.36 -19.74
N HIS A 501 -10.74 -17.69 -18.46
CA HIS A 501 -10.95 -19.04 -17.95
C HIS A 501 -12.37 -19.26 -17.41
N SER A 502 -13.28 -18.30 -17.53
CA SER A 502 -14.60 -18.31 -16.88
C SER A 502 -15.56 -19.36 -17.43
N THR A 503 -15.33 -19.84 -18.64
CA THR A 503 -16.18 -20.83 -19.31
C THR A 503 -15.70 -22.28 -19.19
N GLY A 504 -14.69 -22.54 -18.35
CA GLY A 504 -14.08 -23.85 -18.14
C GLY A 504 -12.95 -24.17 -19.13
N GLU A 505 -13.09 -23.80 -20.40
CA GLU A 505 -12.03 -23.89 -21.40
C GLU A 505 -11.42 -22.49 -21.63
N PRO A 506 -10.08 -22.39 -21.71
CA PRO A 506 -9.43 -21.10 -21.93
C PRO A 506 -9.75 -20.56 -23.34
N ARG A 507 -10.07 -19.26 -23.41
CA ARG A 507 -10.25 -18.52 -24.66
C ARG A 507 -9.55 -17.17 -24.60
N LEU A 508 -9.07 -16.69 -25.73
CA LEU A 508 -8.51 -15.33 -25.82
C LEU A 508 -9.62 -14.37 -26.23
N LEU A 509 -9.91 -13.39 -25.39
CA LEU A 509 -10.81 -12.29 -25.70
C LEU A 509 -10.00 -11.07 -26.11
N VAL A 510 -10.37 -10.42 -27.25
CA VAL A 510 -9.73 -9.20 -27.74
C VAL A 510 -10.79 -8.12 -27.88
N GLY A 511 -10.60 -6.97 -27.26
CA GLY A 511 -11.56 -5.87 -27.21
C GLY A 511 -12.43 -5.87 -25.96
N ALA A 512 -12.08 -6.69 -24.94
CA ALA A 512 -12.74 -6.73 -23.65
C ALA A 512 -11.91 -6.04 -22.57
N SER A 513 -12.58 -5.33 -21.65
CA SER A 513 -11.96 -4.78 -20.44
C SER A 513 -12.03 -5.75 -19.26
N MET A 514 -13.12 -6.48 -19.12
CA MET A 514 -13.37 -7.44 -18.05
C MET A 514 -14.42 -8.49 -18.48
N VAL A 515 -14.62 -9.49 -17.62
CA VAL A 515 -15.66 -10.52 -17.81
C VAL A 515 -16.54 -10.55 -16.56
N LEU A 516 -17.85 -10.46 -16.73
CA LEU A 516 -18.85 -10.50 -15.66
C LEU A 516 -19.05 -11.91 -15.11
N ASP A 517 -19.81 -12.04 -14.03
CA ASP A 517 -20.05 -13.33 -13.36
C ASP A 517 -20.69 -14.39 -14.23
N GLY A 518 -21.52 -14.00 -15.19
CA GLY A 518 -22.10 -14.88 -16.19
C GLY A 518 -21.16 -15.32 -17.34
N GLY A 519 -19.87 -14.91 -17.31
CA GLY A 519 -18.92 -15.16 -18.39
C GLY A 519 -19.07 -14.23 -19.60
N GLU A 520 -19.92 -13.21 -19.50
CA GLU A 520 -20.13 -12.20 -20.53
C GLU A 520 -19.08 -11.11 -20.46
N PRO A 521 -18.38 -10.79 -21.55
CA PRO A 521 -17.37 -9.72 -21.56
C PRO A 521 -18.01 -8.32 -21.56
N VAL A 522 -17.25 -7.34 -21.09
CA VAL A 522 -17.55 -5.91 -21.18
C VAL A 522 -16.63 -5.29 -22.23
N TYR A 523 -17.15 -4.45 -23.11
CA TYR A 523 -16.32 -3.75 -24.10
C TYR A 523 -15.20 -2.96 -23.45
N ALA A 524 -14.00 -3.06 -24.02
CA ALA A 524 -12.94 -2.11 -23.71
C ALA A 524 -13.31 -0.73 -24.27
N LYS A 525 -12.81 0.34 -23.61
CA LYS A 525 -13.08 1.73 -24.00
C LYS A 525 -12.77 1.96 -25.48
N GLY A 526 -13.76 2.49 -26.22
CA GLY A 526 -13.64 2.75 -27.67
C GLY A 526 -13.83 1.54 -28.56
N HIS A 527 -14.13 0.36 -28.01
CA HIS A 527 -14.46 -0.86 -28.75
C HIS A 527 -15.98 -1.07 -28.82
N LYS A 528 -16.44 -1.67 -29.89
CA LYS A 528 -17.84 -2.05 -30.12
C LYS A 528 -17.99 -3.53 -30.51
N THR A 529 -16.88 -4.27 -30.44
CA THR A 529 -16.80 -5.67 -30.84
C THR A 529 -15.80 -6.35 -29.90
N VAL A 530 -16.12 -7.54 -29.41
CA VAL A 530 -15.19 -8.44 -28.73
C VAL A 530 -15.00 -9.66 -29.61
N MET A 531 -13.77 -9.95 -29.96
CA MET A 531 -13.36 -11.17 -30.64
C MET A 531 -13.02 -12.23 -29.62
N SER A 532 -13.45 -13.47 -29.84
CA SER A 532 -13.09 -14.64 -29.07
C SER A 532 -12.35 -15.63 -29.92
N ILE A 533 -11.21 -16.08 -29.48
CA ILE A 533 -10.40 -17.11 -30.12
C ILE A 533 -10.39 -18.32 -29.19
N GLY A 534 -10.95 -19.41 -29.64
CA GLY A 534 -11.04 -20.67 -28.93
C GLY A 534 -9.74 -21.48 -28.97
N ARG A 535 -9.73 -22.62 -28.29
CA ARG A 535 -8.53 -23.48 -28.13
C ARG A 535 -8.01 -24.13 -29.44
N THR A 536 -8.82 -24.16 -30.50
CA THR A 536 -8.47 -24.68 -31.83
C THR A 536 -8.25 -23.56 -32.85
N GLY A 537 -8.20 -22.29 -32.36
CA GLY A 537 -7.93 -21.10 -33.15
C GLY A 537 -9.13 -20.54 -33.92
N GLU A 538 -10.35 -21.02 -33.64
CA GLU A 538 -11.57 -20.44 -34.23
C GLU A 538 -11.81 -19.03 -33.73
N LEU A 539 -11.89 -18.09 -34.66
CA LEU A 539 -12.16 -16.68 -34.40
C LEU A 539 -13.65 -16.39 -34.56
N THR A 540 -14.30 -15.96 -33.50
CA THR A 540 -15.72 -15.59 -33.46
C THR A 540 -15.92 -14.23 -32.84
N THR A 541 -17.05 -13.59 -33.13
CA THR A 541 -17.49 -12.38 -32.43
C THR A 541 -18.46 -12.78 -31.32
N VAL A 542 -18.24 -12.27 -30.14
CA VAL A 542 -19.09 -12.56 -28.96
C VAL A 542 -19.86 -11.32 -28.56
N SER A 543 -21.06 -11.55 -28.01
CA SER A 543 -21.85 -10.49 -27.40
C SER A 543 -21.10 -9.96 -26.15
N ALA A 544 -21.18 -8.66 -25.92
CA ALA A 544 -20.54 -8.01 -24.77
C ALA A 544 -21.44 -6.87 -24.28
N GLN A 545 -21.32 -6.59 -22.98
CA GLN A 545 -22.01 -5.47 -22.37
C GLN A 545 -21.29 -4.14 -22.67
N PRO A 546 -22.02 -3.03 -22.83
CA PRO A 546 -21.37 -1.73 -23.00
C PRO A 546 -20.58 -1.35 -21.74
N ALA A 547 -19.40 -0.76 -21.95
CA ALA A 547 -18.69 -0.07 -20.89
C ALA A 547 -19.56 1.05 -20.32
N THR A 548 -19.56 1.23 -19.02
CA THR A 548 -20.33 2.30 -18.39
C THR A 548 -19.56 3.60 -18.56
N GLU A 549 -19.97 4.43 -19.52
CA GLU A 549 -19.57 5.83 -19.52
C GLU A 549 -20.26 6.53 -18.35
N ASN A 550 -19.60 7.53 -17.72
CA ASN A 550 -20.05 8.32 -16.56
C ASN A 550 -21.54 8.18 -16.24
N GLY A 551 -21.85 7.40 -15.23
CA GLY A 551 -23.18 6.85 -15.01
C GLY A 551 -24.26 7.90 -14.81
N SER A 552 -25.49 7.51 -15.09
CA SER A 552 -26.67 8.27 -14.76
C SER A 552 -26.64 8.66 -13.28
N LYS A 553 -26.88 9.93 -12.98
CA LYS A 553 -26.94 10.46 -11.62
C LYS A 553 -28.06 9.76 -10.88
N ILE A 554 -27.76 9.35 -9.65
CA ILE A 554 -28.74 8.83 -8.71
C ILE A 554 -29.27 10.03 -7.91
N THR A 555 -30.57 10.11 -7.77
CA THR A 555 -31.20 11.23 -7.06
C THR A 555 -31.09 11.01 -5.55
N LEU A 556 -30.39 11.91 -4.86
CA LEU A 556 -30.38 12.00 -3.41
C LEU A 556 -31.64 12.76 -2.95
N GLY A 557 -32.22 12.32 -1.84
CA GLY A 557 -33.39 12.98 -1.20
C GLY A 557 -33.03 14.33 -0.57
N ALA A 558 -33.96 14.84 0.24
CA ALA A 558 -33.71 16.03 1.06
C ALA A 558 -32.59 15.76 2.07
N TRP A 559 -31.80 16.79 2.35
CA TRP A 559 -30.77 16.73 3.38
C TRP A 559 -31.31 17.18 4.72
N GLU A 560 -30.97 16.45 5.75
CA GLU A 560 -31.22 16.77 7.17
C GLU A 560 -29.87 17.09 7.83
N ARG A 561 -29.88 17.94 8.86
CA ARG A 561 -28.70 18.39 9.57
C ARG A 561 -28.81 18.16 11.07
N ALA A 562 -27.75 17.65 11.70
CA ALA A 562 -27.57 17.71 13.15
C ALA A 562 -26.23 18.37 13.47
N GLY A 563 -26.23 19.47 14.19
CA GLY A 563 -25.04 20.20 14.59
C GLY A 563 -24.39 19.64 15.83
N GLU A 564 -23.11 19.91 16.03
CA GLU A 564 -22.33 19.49 17.18
C GLU A 564 -22.09 20.60 18.22
N GLU A 565 -23.00 21.60 18.25
CA GLU A 565 -22.97 22.71 19.19
C GLU A 565 -22.93 22.26 20.68
N PRO A 566 -23.61 21.18 21.10
CA PRO A 566 -23.50 20.70 22.49
C PRO A 566 -22.08 20.24 22.85
N HIS A 567 -21.37 19.61 21.92
CA HIS A 567 -19.99 19.16 22.15
C HIS A 567 -18.99 20.33 22.07
N THR A 568 -19.12 21.20 21.06
CA THR A 568 -18.21 22.36 20.92
C THR A 568 -18.33 23.35 22.09
N SER A 569 -19.52 23.48 22.70
CA SER A 569 -19.74 24.31 23.89
C SER A 569 -19.46 23.62 25.22
N GLY A 570 -19.11 22.30 25.20
CA GLY A 570 -18.90 21.52 26.40
C GLY A 570 -20.15 21.20 27.22
N LYS A 571 -21.37 21.33 26.62
CA LYS A 571 -22.65 21.10 27.29
C LYS A 571 -23.31 19.75 26.97
N ALA A 572 -22.67 18.93 26.18
CA ALA A 572 -23.18 17.58 25.89
C ALA A 572 -23.23 16.73 27.18
N ASP A 573 -24.31 15.99 27.38
CA ASP A 573 -24.50 15.16 28.57
C ASP A 573 -23.55 13.96 28.65
N GLN A 574 -22.93 13.59 27.50
CA GLN A 574 -22.01 12.48 27.40
C GLN A 574 -20.62 12.77 27.99
N PHE A 575 -20.30 14.01 28.34
CA PHE A 575 -19.01 14.35 28.93
C PHE A 575 -18.81 13.73 30.33
N VAL A 576 -17.81 12.86 30.45
CA VAL A 576 -17.37 12.22 31.69
C VAL A 576 -16.05 12.82 32.15
N LEU A 577 -15.94 13.16 33.41
CA LEU A 577 -14.70 13.72 34.00
C LEU A 577 -13.55 12.72 33.91
N ILE A 578 -12.36 13.21 33.56
CA ILE A 578 -11.10 12.47 33.53
C ILE A 578 -10.02 13.20 34.32
N ASP A 579 -8.99 12.49 34.77
CA ASP A 579 -7.95 13.01 35.70
C ASP A 579 -6.95 14.02 35.09
N GLY A 580 -7.13 14.41 33.81
CA GLY A 580 -6.26 15.35 33.12
C GLY A 580 -6.07 15.01 31.63
N PRO A 581 -5.05 15.60 31.00
CA PRO A 581 -4.72 15.25 29.62
C PRO A 581 -4.43 13.75 29.49
N THR A 582 -5.15 13.07 28.60
CA THR A 582 -5.10 11.60 28.53
C THR A 582 -5.05 11.17 27.07
N ASN A 583 -4.20 10.18 26.76
CA ASN A 583 -4.11 9.54 25.45
C ASN A 583 -5.47 8.91 25.07
N MET A 584 -5.89 9.12 23.83
CA MET A 584 -7.15 8.56 23.31
C MET A 584 -7.26 7.05 23.43
N ASP A 585 -6.15 6.31 23.35
CA ASP A 585 -6.15 4.85 23.53
C ASP A 585 -6.62 4.45 24.93
N ALA A 586 -6.15 5.16 25.96
CA ALA A 586 -6.58 4.95 27.34
C ALA A 586 -8.03 5.39 27.60
N LEU A 587 -8.58 6.27 26.76
CA LEU A 587 -9.98 6.68 26.78
C LEU A 587 -10.89 5.72 25.98
N GLY A 588 -10.36 4.61 25.45
CA GLY A 588 -11.11 3.63 24.69
C GLY A 588 -11.39 4.04 23.24
N VAL A 589 -10.68 5.03 22.70
CA VAL A 589 -10.79 5.51 21.31
C VAL A 589 -9.46 5.30 20.57
N PRO A 590 -9.10 4.07 20.27
CA PRO A 590 -7.84 3.77 19.59
C PRO A 590 -7.80 4.19 18.13
N ALA A 591 -8.93 4.57 17.53
CA ALA A 591 -9.05 5.05 16.16
C ALA A 591 -10.24 6.01 16.00
N GLY A 592 -10.15 6.97 15.09
CA GLY A 592 -11.21 7.92 14.76
C GLY A 592 -11.26 9.12 15.69
N TYR A 593 -12.46 9.58 16.01
CA TYR A 593 -12.69 10.84 16.68
C TYR A 593 -13.03 10.67 18.16
N GLY A 594 -12.73 11.71 18.97
CA GLY A 594 -13.18 11.84 20.34
C GLY A 594 -13.33 13.29 20.74
N TRP A 595 -14.21 13.58 21.70
CA TRP A 595 -14.43 14.90 22.20
C TRP A 595 -13.76 15.11 23.57
N LEU A 596 -13.04 16.22 23.72
CA LEU A 596 -12.50 16.66 25.00
C LEU A 596 -13.13 18.01 25.37
N LYS A 597 -13.41 18.18 26.65
CA LYS A 597 -13.79 19.46 27.25
C LYS A 597 -12.75 19.85 28.28
N ILE A 598 -12.25 21.09 28.19
CA ILE A 598 -11.28 21.64 29.13
C ILE A 598 -11.86 22.91 29.73
N GLU A 599 -12.12 22.92 31.01
CA GLU A 599 -12.63 24.07 31.74
C GLU A 599 -11.47 24.79 32.43
N LEU A 600 -11.01 25.85 31.82
CA LEU A 600 -9.96 26.73 32.36
C LEU A 600 -10.48 27.65 33.45
N LYS A 601 -9.67 27.83 34.51
CA LYS A 601 -9.94 28.71 35.63
C LYS A 601 -8.80 29.73 35.83
N ASN A 602 -9.15 30.95 36.22
CA ASN A 602 -8.18 32.00 36.60
C ASN A 602 -7.18 32.40 35.51
N ILE A 603 -7.59 32.44 34.24
CA ILE A 603 -6.74 32.92 33.15
C ILE A 603 -6.35 34.38 33.42
N ALA A 604 -5.05 34.66 33.42
CA ALA A 604 -4.53 36.00 33.76
C ALA A 604 -4.51 36.99 32.57
N THR A 605 -4.39 36.49 31.33
CA THR A 605 -4.17 37.31 30.13
C THR A 605 -5.18 37.01 29.02
N LYS A 606 -5.45 38.02 28.16
CA LYS A 606 -6.38 37.85 27.03
C LYS A 606 -5.79 37.23 25.76
N LYS A 607 -4.47 37.17 25.63
CA LYS A 607 -3.79 36.57 24.48
C LYS A 607 -2.52 35.90 24.99
N THR A 608 -2.43 34.60 24.80
CA THR A 608 -1.36 33.82 25.31
C THR A 608 -0.73 33.00 24.18
N ASN A 609 0.58 33.05 24.05
CA ASN A 609 1.30 32.12 23.18
C ASN A 609 1.28 30.74 23.85
N CYS A 610 0.53 29.82 23.30
CA CYS A 610 0.30 28.49 23.83
C CYS A 610 1.12 27.43 23.09
N ALA A 611 1.70 26.50 23.85
CA ALA A 611 2.35 25.29 23.36
C ALA A 611 1.47 24.09 23.69
N MET A 612 1.14 23.27 22.68
CA MET A 612 0.43 21.99 22.78
C MET A 612 1.31 20.88 22.19
N LEU A 613 2.54 20.77 22.67
CA LEU A 613 3.55 19.89 22.07
C LEU A 613 3.20 18.42 22.23
N GLU A 614 2.59 18.07 23.35
CA GLU A 614 2.12 16.71 23.66
C GLU A 614 0.69 16.50 23.15
N SER A 615 0.56 16.54 21.83
CA SER A 615 -0.69 16.32 21.10
C SER A 615 -0.45 15.64 19.74
N ALA A 616 -1.42 14.86 19.26
CA ALA A 616 -1.46 14.20 17.95
C ALA A 616 -2.89 13.71 17.66
N ASP A 617 -3.36 13.56 16.41
CA ASP A 617 -2.74 14.06 15.18
C ASP A 617 -3.27 15.45 14.86
N ARG A 618 -4.63 15.64 14.97
CA ARG A 618 -5.34 16.90 14.70
C ARG A 618 -6.31 17.22 15.83
N LEU A 619 -6.29 18.45 16.28
CA LEU A 619 -7.19 18.98 17.30
C LEU A 619 -7.94 20.18 16.75
N HIS A 620 -9.26 20.11 16.66
CA HIS A 620 -10.11 21.25 16.35
C HIS A 620 -10.49 21.93 17.66
N LEU A 621 -10.05 23.15 17.88
CA LEU A 621 -10.28 23.89 19.12
C LEU A 621 -11.48 24.85 18.96
N TYR A 622 -12.38 24.83 19.94
CA TYR A 622 -13.52 25.72 20.08
C TYR A 622 -13.40 26.48 21.40
N LEU A 623 -13.44 27.79 21.34
CA LEU A 623 -13.38 28.63 22.52
C LEU A 623 -14.80 29.11 22.84
N ASP A 624 -15.41 28.59 23.91
CA ASP A 624 -16.83 28.84 24.27
C ASP A 624 -17.79 28.61 23.10
N GLU A 625 -17.67 27.52 22.38
CA GLU A 625 -18.37 27.07 21.16
C GLU A 625 -17.88 27.68 19.83
N ASP A 626 -17.13 28.78 19.83
CA ASP A 626 -16.69 29.42 18.60
C ASP A 626 -15.43 28.73 18.04
N PRO A 627 -15.41 28.42 16.74
CA PRO A 627 -14.22 27.82 16.11
C PRO A 627 -13.00 28.71 16.26
N ALA A 628 -11.91 28.18 16.77
CA ALA A 628 -10.68 28.94 17.00
C ALA A 628 -9.58 28.57 16.00
N VAL A 629 -9.17 27.31 15.96
CA VAL A 629 -8.04 26.84 15.15
C VAL A 629 -8.03 25.31 15.06
N VAL A 630 -7.43 24.80 14.01
CA VAL A 630 -7.05 23.38 13.89
C VAL A 630 -5.56 23.27 14.14
N VAL A 631 -5.15 22.54 15.19
CA VAL A 631 -3.76 22.33 15.58
C VAL A 631 -3.35 20.91 15.20
N GLY A 632 -2.13 20.71 14.69
CA GLY A 632 -1.61 19.38 14.47
C GLY A 632 -0.95 19.15 13.14
N ASP A 633 -1.21 17.97 12.56
CA ASP A 633 -0.52 17.48 11.38
C ASP A 633 -1.43 17.56 10.13
N GLY A 634 -0.80 17.62 8.95
CA GLY A 634 -1.47 17.59 7.65
C GLY A 634 -2.10 18.91 7.17
N PRO A 635 -2.75 18.91 6.00
CA PRO A 635 -3.24 20.12 5.35
C PRO A 635 -4.19 20.94 6.22
N GLY A 636 -3.98 22.26 6.24
CA GLY A 636 -4.83 23.23 6.95
C GLY A 636 -4.72 23.21 8.48
N ALA A 637 -3.85 22.40 9.05
CA ALA A 637 -3.52 22.47 10.47
C ALA A 637 -2.44 23.53 10.75
N THR A 638 -2.50 24.09 11.94
CA THR A 638 -1.50 25.04 12.45
C THR A 638 -0.53 24.29 13.36
N GLU A 639 0.71 24.77 13.45
CA GLU A 639 1.68 24.24 14.38
C GLU A 639 1.21 24.29 15.83
N ARG A 640 1.80 23.46 16.67
CA ARG A 640 1.48 23.32 18.11
C ARG A 640 1.98 24.46 18.99
N LEU A 641 2.67 25.43 18.40
CA LEU A 641 3.12 26.69 19.02
C LEU A 641 2.35 27.84 18.39
N LEU A 642 1.33 28.35 19.08
CA LEU A 642 0.38 29.31 18.49
C LEU A 642 -0.17 30.29 19.53
N PRO A 643 -0.59 31.50 19.12
CA PRO A 643 -1.32 32.41 19.99
C PRO A 643 -2.79 31.98 20.10
N LEU A 644 -3.29 31.74 21.31
CA LEU A 644 -4.72 31.56 21.59
C LEU A 644 -5.33 32.81 22.19
N PRO A 645 -6.52 33.26 21.72
CA PRO A 645 -7.23 34.42 22.26
C PRO A 645 -8.05 34.04 23.48
N LEU A 646 -7.39 33.57 24.54
CA LEU A 646 -8.03 33.18 25.80
C LEU A 646 -8.66 34.39 26.50
N ARG A 647 -9.85 34.23 27.09
CA ARG A 647 -10.50 35.23 27.91
C ARG A 647 -9.94 35.22 29.34
N LYS A 648 -9.88 36.39 29.94
CA LYS A 648 -9.51 36.52 31.37
C LYS A 648 -10.64 35.92 32.25
N GLY A 649 -10.26 35.12 33.23
CA GLY A 649 -11.15 34.48 34.17
C GLY A 649 -11.40 32.99 33.83
N GLU A 650 -12.64 32.62 33.55
CA GLU A 650 -13.00 31.24 33.20
C GLU A 650 -13.30 31.10 31.72
N GLN A 651 -12.97 29.96 31.14
CA GLN A 651 -13.26 29.65 29.75
C GLN A 651 -13.33 28.15 29.49
N THR A 652 -14.24 27.74 28.60
CA THR A 652 -14.34 26.38 28.12
C THR A 652 -13.64 26.25 26.78
N ILE A 653 -12.81 25.23 26.64
CA ILE A 653 -12.25 24.78 25.36
C ILE A 653 -12.89 23.44 25.01
N GLY A 654 -13.70 23.42 23.97
CA GLY A 654 -14.11 22.19 23.30
C GLY A 654 -13.00 21.73 22.34
N VAL A 655 -12.74 20.44 22.27
CA VAL A 655 -11.74 19.87 21.37
C VAL A 655 -12.31 18.66 20.66
N LEU A 656 -12.36 18.69 19.33
CA LEU A 656 -12.55 17.48 18.53
C LEU A 656 -11.16 16.94 18.18
N ALA A 657 -10.79 15.83 18.78
CA ALA A 657 -9.55 15.14 18.50
C ALA A 657 -9.76 14.10 17.39
N ASP A 658 -8.90 14.10 16.39
CA ASP A 658 -8.90 13.14 15.27
C ASP A 658 -7.63 12.33 15.26
N ASN A 659 -7.76 11.05 15.55
CA ASN A 659 -6.71 10.04 15.46
C ASN A 659 -6.67 9.50 14.03
N LEU A 660 -5.65 9.90 13.26
CA LEU A 660 -5.47 9.52 11.85
C LEU A 660 -4.93 8.11 11.64
N GLY A 661 -4.72 7.35 12.70
CA GLY A 661 -4.06 6.05 12.67
C GLY A 661 -2.55 6.13 12.84
N ARG A 662 -1.86 5.00 12.70
CA ARG A 662 -0.41 4.87 12.93
C ARG A 662 0.27 4.14 11.78
N ALA A 663 1.44 4.63 11.38
CA ALA A 663 2.26 3.97 10.38
C ALA A 663 3.01 2.77 11.00
N SER A 664 3.01 1.63 10.31
CA SER A 664 3.65 0.40 10.79
C SER A 664 5.16 0.34 10.57
N ASP A 665 5.71 1.30 9.84
CA ASP A 665 7.14 1.40 9.49
C ASP A 665 7.90 2.41 10.36
N ARG A 666 7.29 2.86 11.47
CA ARG A 666 7.94 3.71 12.49
C ARG A 666 8.34 2.89 13.72
N SER A 667 9.34 3.37 14.45
CA SER A 667 9.75 2.77 15.71
C SER A 667 8.71 2.97 16.81
N ASP A 668 7.97 4.08 16.77
CA ASP A 668 6.95 4.45 17.75
C ASP A 668 5.54 4.00 17.32
N LEU A 669 5.30 2.69 17.34
CA LEU A 669 3.98 2.12 17.06
C LEU A 669 2.94 2.49 18.13
N ARG A 670 3.37 2.89 19.31
CA ARG A 670 2.51 3.27 20.44
C ARG A 670 2.36 4.78 20.62
N ARG A 671 2.70 5.58 19.61
CA ARG A 671 2.62 7.04 19.69
C ARG A 671 1.26 7.50 20.21
N PRO A 672 1.23 8.26 21.34
CA PRO A 672 0.00 8.75 21.92
C PRO A 672 -0.82 9.62 20.95
N LYS A 673 -2.14 9.60 21.10
CA LYS A 673 -3.07 10.33 20.23
C LYS A 673 -3.98 11.27 21.04
N GLY A 674 -4.48 12.32 20.40
CA GLY A 674 -5.29 13.33 21.04
C GLY A 674 -4.45 14.38 21.79
N LEU A 675 -4.97 14.93 22.86
CA LEU A 675 -4.26 15.84 23.77
C LEU A 675 -3.84 15.06 25.03
N PHE A 676 -2.59 14.64 25.08
CA PHE A 676 -2.05 13.79 26.13
C PHE A 676 -1.08 14.52 27.09
N GLY A 677 -0.88 15.82 26.89
CA GLY A 677 -0.14 16.69 27.79
C GLY A 677 -0.80 18.03 28.04
N HIS A 678 -0.21 18.79 28.93
CA HIS A 678 -0.71 20.09 29.33
C HIS A 678 -0.49 21.18 28.27
N ILE A 679 -1.32 22.20 28.29
CA ILE A 679 -1.16 23.41 27.50
C ILE A 679 -0.33 24.40 28.30
N TYR A 680 0.79 24.85 27.74
CA TYR A 680 1.70 25.78 28.40
C TYR A 680 1.70 27.14 27.72
N ALA A 681 1.77 28.20 28.51
CA ALA A 681 2.21 29.48 28.00
C ALA A 681 3.72 29.45 27.78
N TYR A 682 4.17 29.77 26.56
CA TYR A 682 5.58 29.68 26.22
C TYR A 682 6.21 31.03 25.86
N LYS A 683 7.50 31.10 25.97
CA LYS A 683 8.37 32.19 25.47
C LYS A 683 9.65 31.63 24.90
N ALA A 684 10.26 32.35 23.97
CA ALA A 684 11.55 31.97 23.44
C ALA A 684 12.59 31.82 24.56
N PHE A 685 13.37 30.73 24.49
CA PHE A 685 14.50 30.48 25.40
C PHE A 685 15.81 30.60 24.63
N LYS A 686 16.83 31.20 25.23
CA LYS A 686 18.16 31.34 24.64
C LYS A 686 19.09 30.26 25.19
N ALA A 687 19.22 29.15 24.47
CA ALA A 687 20.14 28.07 24.83
C ALA A 687 21.62 28.37 24.49
N GLY A 688 21.91 29.55 23.93
CA GLY A 688 23.26 29.89 23.48
C GLY A 688 23.55 29.32 22.06
N SER A 689 24.80 29.45 21.65
CA SER A 689 25.25 28.92 20.36
C SER A 689 25.64 27.45 20.51
N ALA A 690 25.19 26.61 19.59
CA ALA A 690 25.63 25.23 19.56
C ALA A 690 27.10 25.12 19.15
N SER A 691 27.84 24.21 19.76
CA SER A 691 29.20 23.78 19.39
C SER A 691 29.17 22.34 18.87
N THR A 692 30.06 22.04 17.94
CA THR A 692 30.36 20.67 17.58
C THR A 692 31.36 20.10 18.54
N GLU A 693 31.07 18.96 19.12
CA GLU A 693 31.90 18.26 20.12
C GLU A 693 32.11 16.80 19.68
N THR A 694 33.22 16.21 20.15
CA THR A 694 33.48 14.77 19.97
C THR A 694 33.21 14.08 21.31
N GLY A 695 32.36 13.06 21.25
CA GLY A 695 32.04 12.21 22.43
C GLY A 695 32.22 10.74 22.12
N GLU A 696 32.00 9.88 23.09
CA GLU A 696 31.94 8.45 22.85
C GLU A 696 30.64 8.13 22.09
N PRO A 697 30.69 7.25 21.06
CA PRO A 697 29.48 6.72 20.44
C PRO A 697 28.56 6.10 21.48
N LEU A 698 27.28 6.40 21.44
CA LEU A 698 26.26 5.79 22.31
C LEU A 698 25.66 4.57 21.62
N ASP A 699 25.57 3.48 22.34
CA ASP A 699 24.77 2.34 21.96
C ASP A 699 23.30 2.66 22.25
N LEU A 700 22.49 2.73 21.21
CA LEU A 700 21.09 3.11 21.35
C LEU A 700 20.23 1.95 21.85
N LEU A 701 20.68 0.71 21.69
CA LEU A 701 19.95 -0.47 22.16
C LEU A 701 19.95 -0.57 23.70
N ASP A 702 20.96 0.01 24.35
CA ASP A 702 21.00 0.09 25.82
C ASP A 702 19.92 1.02 26.40
N HIS A 703 19.45 1.98 25.60
CA HIS A 703 18.55 3.06 26.05
C HIS A 703 17.13 2.97 25.47
N PHE A 704 16.97 2.50 24.24
CA PHE A 704 15.69 2.45 23.52
C PHE A 704 15.33 1.02 23.16
N LYS A 705 14.52 0.38 23.99
CA LYS A 705 13.99 -0.97 23.75
C LYS A 705 12.55 -0.95 23.26
N PRO A 706 12.22 -1.95 22.47
CA PRO A 706 12.93 -2.51 21.34
C PRO A 706 12.69 -1.61 20.13
N VAL A 707 13.72 -1.31 19.43
CA VAL A 707 13.61 -0.44 18.27
C VAL A 707 13.40 -1.27 17.05
N LEU A 708 12.20 -1.19 16.52
CA LEU A 708 11.73 -1.95 15.38
C LEU A 708 11.76 -1.11 14.12
N ASN A 709 12.10 -1.73 12.99
CA ASN A 709 11.86 -1.28 11.62
C ASN A 709 12.70 -0.16 11.03
N THR A 710 13.47 0.60 11.79
CA THR A 710 14.07 1.82 11.24
C THR A 710 15.56 1.96 11.44
N TYR A 711 16.18 1.14 12.28
CA TYR A 711 17.61 1.25 12.52
C TYR A 711 18.45 0.67 11.40
N ARG A 712 19.31 1.51 10.89
CA ARG A 712 20.44 1.10 10.03
C ARG A 712 21.76 1.01 10.76
N GLY A 713 21.78 1.25 12.08
CA GLY A 713 22.93 1.19 12.96
C GLY A 713 22.51 1.16 14.41
N ASP A 714 23.32 0.61 15.27
CA ASP A 714 23.15 0.47 16.72
C ASP A 714 23.82 1.59 17.50
N LYS A 715 24.75 2.33 16.85
CA LYS A 715 25.56 3.36 17.51
C LYS A 715 25.42 4.74 16.89
N THR A 716 25.50 5.76 17.71
CA THR A 716 25.59 7.13 17.24
C THR A 716 27.00 7.46 16.76
N SER A 717 27.11 8.51 15.95
CA SER A 717 28.39 9.12 15.62
C SER A 717 29.06 9.67 16.87
N ALA A 718 30.40 9.69 16.85
CA ALA A 718 31.18 10.39 17.88
C ALA A 718 31.00 11.92 17.81
N THR A 719 30.67 12.45 16.62
CA THR A 719 30.44 13.90 16.41
C THR A 719 29.03 14.27 16.85
N ARG A 720 28.92 15.21 17.76
CA ARG A 720 27.66 15.71 18.33
C ARG A 720 27.55 17.22 18.20
N LEU A 721 26.31 17.71 18.05
CA LEU A 721 25.98 19.11 18.16
C LEU A 721 25.48 19.36 19.58
N SER A 722 26.13 20.27 20.35
CA SER A 722 25.92 20.47 21.77
C SER A 722 25.49 21.89 22.11
N TRP A 723 24.47 22.03 22.94
CA TRP A 723 24.05 23.27 23.58
C TRP A 723 24.28 23.17 25.07
N SER A 724 25.04 24.09 25.65
CA SER A 724 25.21 24.19 27.10
C SER A 724 24.58 25.49 27.63
N PHE A 725 23.71 25.38 28.59
CA PHE A 725 22.99 26.52 29.16
C PHE A 725 22.76 26.40 30.65
N MET A 726 22.51 27.53 31.30
CA MET A 726 22.13 27.59 32.71
C MET A 726 20.63 27.67 32.84
N HIS A 727 20.02 26.71 33.54
CA HIS A 727 18.59 26.72 33.85
C HIS A 727 18.40 26.76 35.38
N ARG A 728 17.78 27.83 35.87
CA ARG A 728 17.60 28.07 37.30
C ARG A 728 16.15 28.01 37.77
N ARG A 729 15.22 27.82 36.83
CA ARG A 729 13.79 27.73 37.08
C ARG A 729 13.32 26.28 37.09
N LYS A 730 12.16 26.02 37.68
CA LYS A 730 11.49 24.71 37.64
C LYS A 730 10.54 24.60 36.45
N SER A 731 10.69 25.40 35.41
CA SER A 731 9.84 25.31 34.20
C SER A 731 10.43 24.32 33.21
N PRO A 732 9.59 23.50 32.55
CA PRO A 732 10.05 22.66 31.45
C PRO A 732 10.59 23.49 30.30
N LEU A 733 11.52 22.92 29.54
CA LEU A 733 11.96 23.48 28.26
C LEU A 733 11.46 22.64 27.10
N ALA A 734 11.24 23.29 25.97
CA ALA A 734 10.93 22.59 24.75
C ALA A 734 12.04 22.80 23.71
N PHE A 735 12.47 21.69 23.13
CA PHE A 735 13.31 21.66 21.95
C PHE A 735 12.43 21.31 20.73
N VAL A 736 12.45 22.17 19.72
CA VAL A 736 11.63 21.99 18.52
C VAL A 736 12.52 22.09 17.27
N LEU A 737 12.39 21.10 16.41
CA LEU A 737 13.06 21.06 15.13
C LEU A 737 12.06 20.45 14.11
N GLU A 738 11.97 21.04 12.93
CA GLU A 738 11.23 20.46 11.81
C GLU A 738 11.82 19.10 11.41
N GLU A 739 11.08 18.34 10.60
CA GLU A 739 11.51 17.04 10.10
C GLU A 739 12.92 17.04 9.51
N VAL A 740 13.65 15.97 9.75
CA VAL A 740 14.99 15.72 9.24
C VAL A 740 15.00 14.47 8.37
N SER A 741 16.02 14.30 7.53
CA SER A 741 16.15 13.14 6.63
C SER A 741 17.02 12.01 7.18
N TRP A 742 17.50 12.12 8.42
CA TRP A 742 18.44 11.20 9.07
C TRP A 742 17.91 10.71 10.41
N GLN A 743 18.49 9.61 10.89
CA GLN A 743 18.26 9.06 12.23
C GLN A 743 19.30 9.52 13.23
N GLY A 744 18.89 9.58 14.50
CA GLY A 744 19.80 9.98 15.58
C GLY A 744 19.13 9.93 16.94
N ALA A 745 19.78 10.55 17.93
CA ALA A 745 19.26 10.70 19.28
C ALA A 745 19.38 12.12 19.80
N LEU A 746 18.38 12.54 20.56
CA LEU A 746 18.42 13.71 21.43
C LEU A 746 18.90 13.24 22.81
N ILE A 747 19.93 13.89 23.33
CA ILE A 747 20.62 13.51 24.56
C ILE A 747 20.53 14.69 25.51
N LEU A 748 20.13 14.45 26.77
CA LEU A 748 20.09 15.45 27.81
C LEU A 748 21.01 15.02 28.97
N ASN A 749 22.04 15.84 29.28
CA ASN A 749 22.98 15.58 30.37
C ASN A 749 23.61 14.18 30.32
N ASP A 750 23.98 13.75 29.13
CA ASP A 750 24.57 12.46 28.74
C ASP A 750 23.61 11.27 28.71
N GLU A 751 22.30 11.48 28.96
CA GLU A 751 21.27 10.47 28.85
C GLU A 751 20.44 10.66 27.56
N PRO A 752 20.29 9.65 26.71
CA PRO A 752 19.40 9.71 25.57
C PRO A 752 17.94 9.80 26.01
N VAL A 753 17.22 10.81 25.53
CA VAL A 753 15.83 11.09 25.93
C VAL A 753 14.81 10.90 24.80
N MET A 754 15.26 10.94 23.55
CA MET A 754 14.38 10.79 22.40
C MET A 754 15.15 10.24 21.21
N LEU A 755 14.54 9.31 20.50
CA LEU A 755 14.98 8.87 19.20
C LEU A 755 14.49 9.83 18.11
N ILE A 756 15.36 10.16 17.17
CA ILE A 756 15.06 11.03 16.03
C ILE A 756 14.87 10.15 14.80
N GLU A 757 13.72 10.26 14.15
CA GLU A 757 13.36 9.51 12.94
C GLU A 757 13.24 10.41 11.71
N PRO A 758 13.61 9.92 10.52
CA PRO A 758 13.44 10.67 9.27
C PRO A 758 11.97 11.03 9.01
N GLY A 759 11.73 12.26 8.59
CA GLY A 759 10.38 12.72 8.25
C GLY A 759 9.47 12.97 9.46
N VAL A 760 10.00 12.89 10.69
CA VAL A 760 9.23 13.15 11.93
C VAL A 760 9.74 14.44 12.58
N PRO A 761 8.87 15.45 12.81
CA PRO A 761 9.25 16.65 13.55
C PRO A 761 9.62 16.33 15.00
N ILE A 762 10.70 16.92 15.48
CA ILE A 762 11.16 16.76 16.86
C ILE A 762 10.45 17.81 17.72
N ARG A 763 9.72 17.36 18.74
CA ARG A 763 9.00 18.19 19.70
C ARG A 763 9.23 17.64 21.10
N ALA A 764 10.45 17.76 21.58
CA ALA A 764 10.84 17.23 22.89
C ALA A 764 10.46 18.23 24.00
N VAL A 765 9.69 17.75 24.97
CA VAL A 765 9.45 18.43 26.23
C VAL A 765 10.44 17.88 27.25
N LEU A 766 11.35 18.74 27.70
CA LEU A 766 12.33 18.42 28.72
C LEU A 766 11.75 18.85 30.06
N ASP A 767 11.23 17.90 30.78
CA ASP A 767 10.54 18.17 32.06
C ASP A 767 11.47 18.73 33.12
N SER A 768 10.87 19.39 34.12
CA SER A 768 11.58 19.99 35.23
C SER A 768 12.34 18.98 36.09
N GLU A 769 11.94 17.70 36.07
CA GLU A 769 12.61 16.59 36.77
C GLU A 769 13.85 16.11 36.03
N MET A 770 13.81 16.15 34.68
CA MET A 770 14.93 15.80 33.82
C MET A 770 16.02 16.89 33.82
N LEU A 771 15.63 18.15 34.01
CA LEU A 771 16.53 19.30 33.99
C LEU A 771 17.20 19.52 35.35
N ARG A 772 18.53 19.69 35.36
CA ARG A 772 19.29 20.06 36.55
C ARG A 772 19.09 21.56 36.86
N GLN A 773 18.94 21.91 38.11
CA GLN A 773 19.03 23.32 38.54
C GLN A 773 20.48 23.77 38.44
N GLY A 774 20.86 24.40 37.33
CA GLY A 774 22.23 24.80 37.04
C GLY A 774 22.55 24.58 35.57
N LYS A 775 23.74 24.04 35.32
CA LYS A 775 24.22 23.77 33.95
C LYS A 775 23.52 22.50 33.41
N ASN A 776 22.96 22.63 32.20
CA ASN A 776 22.45 21.52 31.42
C ASN A 776 23.14 21.48 30.06
N THR A 777 23.24 20.29 29.51
CA THR A 777 23.77 20.07 28.17
C THR A 777 22.76 19.26 27.39
N VAL A 778 22.36 19.75 26.22
CA VAL A 778 21.53 19.00 25.26
C VAL A 778 22.34 18.78 24.02
N GLN A 779 22.34 17.53 23.53
CA GLN A 779 23.12 17.14 22.37
C GLN A 779 22.26 16.45 21.36
N ILE A 780 22.64 16.57 20.08
CA ILE A 780 22.12 15.74 18.98
C ILE A 780 23.28 14.96 18.39
N ALA A 781 23.13 13.66 18.33
CA ALA A 781 24.02 12.74 17.65
C ALA A 781 23.28 11.97 16.56
N LEU A 782 23.88 11.87 15.36
CA LEU A 782 23.34 11.07 14.26
C LEU A 782 23.75 9.61 14.41
N LEU A 783 22.99 8.68 13.81
CA LEU A 783 23.44 7.29 13.65
C LEU A 783 24.57 7.20 12.64
N GLU A 784 25.52 6.28 12.86
CA GLU A 784 26.56 5.94 11.89
C GLU A 784 26.07 4.82 10.94
N PRO A 785 26.55 4.78 9.68
CA PRO A 785 27.37 5.77 9.00
C PRO A 785 26.52 6.87 8.34
N SER A 786 26.85 8.12 8.57
CA SER A 786 26.29 9.25 7.82
C SER A 786 27.40 9.93 7.04
N GLU A 787 27.35 9.86 5.71
CA GLU A 787 28.32 10.50 4.82
C GLU A 787 28.31 12.04 4.91
N GLU A 788 27.24 12.62 5.48
CA GLU A 788 27.00 14.06 5.53
C GLU A 788 26.77 14.59 6.96
N ILE A 789 27.37 13.98 7.98
CA ILE A 789 27.15 14.33 9.40
C ILE A 789 27.32 15.84 9.65
N GLU A 790 28.43 16.44 9.22
CA GLU A 790 28.70 17.86 9.47
C GLU A 790 27.67 18.78 8.82
N LYS A 791 27.22 18.46 7.60
CA LYS A 791 26.17 19.21 6.90
C LYS A 791 24.84 19.10 7.64
N SER A 792 24.45 17.90 8.03
CA SER A 792 23.21 17.64 8.77
C SER A 792 23.20 18.38 10.12
N LEU A 793 24.30 18.34 10.89
CA LEU A 793 24.41 19.06 12.15
C LEU A 793 24.42 20.60 11.94
N SER A 794 24.99 21.08 10.85
CA SER A 794 24.93 22.50 10.49
C SER A 794 23.50 22.97 10.18
N GLU A 795 22.68 22.15 9.54
CA GLU A 795 21.27 22.42 9.29
C GLU A 795 20.46 22.44 10.59
N VAL A 796 20.67 21.47 11.47
CA VAL A 796 20.06 21.45 12.81
C VAL A 796 20.37 22.73 13.57
N LYS A 797 21.62 23.15 13.59
CA LYS A 797 22.05 24.37 14.28
C LYS A 797 21.28 25.62 13.82
N LYS A 798 20.90 25.70 12.56
CA LYS A 798 20.17 26.84 11.96
C LYS A 798 18.67 26.78 12.26
N ARG A 799 18.08 25.60 12.35
CA ARG A 799 16.64 25.38 12.39
C ARG A 799 16.10 25.07 13.79
N ALA A 800 16.97 24.64 14.72
CA ALA A 800 16.58 24.31 16.09
C ALA A 800 16.04 25.53 16.84
N SER A 801 14.92 25.34 17.50
CA SER A 801 14.25 26.38 18.29
C SER A 801 14.05 25.93 19.74
N TRP A 802 14.20 26.88 20.67
CA TRP A 802 14.10 26.61 22.09
C TRP A 802 13.03 27.47 22.73
N TYR A 803 12.24 26.89 23.61
CA TYR A 803 11.17 27.58 24.32
C TYR A 803 11.19 27.22 25.80
N GLU A 804 10.91 28.19 26.66
CA GLU A 804 10.57 27.94 28.05
C GLU A 804 9.06 27.82 28.18
N LEU A 805 8.58 26.69 28.71
CA LEU A 805 7.19 26.42 29.04
C LEU A 805 6.88 27.07 30.40
N ALA A 806 6.64 28.39 30.37
CA ALA A 806 6.74 29.27 31.56
C ALA A 806 5.59 29.08 32.54
N THR A 807 4.43 28.74 32.07
CA THR A 807 3.20 28.56 32.89
C THR A 807 2.34 27.46 32.32
N ASN A 808 1.95 26.50 33.13
CA ASN A 808 0.94 25.53 32.78
C ASN A 808 -0.45 26.18 32.82
N VAL A 809 -1.06 26.41 31.65
CA VAL A 809 -2.37 27.05 31.50
C VAL A 809 -3.48 26.13 32.00
N THR A 810 -3.28 24.85 31.91
CA THR A 810 -4.25 23.79 32.25
C THR A 810 -3.98 23.14 33.61
N GLU A 811 -3.04 23.64 34.42
CA GLU A 811 -2.69 23.06 35.73
C GLU A 811 -3.89 22.88 36.66
N LYS A 812 -4.84 23.82 36.62
CA LYS A 812 -6.06 23.84 37.47
C LYS A 812 -7.34 23.61 36.66
N ALA A 813 -7.21 23.17 35.43
CA ALA A 813 -8.34 22.88 34.58
C ALA A 813 -8.99 21.55 34.95
N SER A 814 -10.29 21.43 34.75
CA SER A 814 -10.96 20.14 34.70
C SER A 814 -11.05 19.65 33.26
N PHE A 815 -10.83 18.35 33.11
CA PHE A 815 -10.89 17.67 31.82
C PHE A 815 -12.07 16.71 31.79
N SER A 816 -12.80 16.66 30.69
CA SER A 816 -13.84 15.65 30.46
C SER A 816 -13.74 15.11 29.05
N PHE A 817 -14.19 13.89 28.87
CA PHE A 817 -14.18 13.19 27.59
C PHE A 817 -15.60 12.74 27.22
N ALA A 818 -15.95 12.79 25.93
CA ALA A 818 -17.15 12.16 25.37
C ALA A 818 -16.81 11.41 24.08
N PRO A 819 -17.43 10.25 23.83
CA PRO A 819 -17.25 9.53 22.57
C PRO A 819 -17.82 10.32 21.39
N TRP A 820 -17.27 10.05 20.19
CA TRP A 820 -17.83 10.56 18.96
C TRP A 820 -18.85 9.53 18.44
N GLU A 821 -20.11 9.92 18.35
CA GLU A 821 -21.23 9.05 17.99
C GLU A 821 -22.18 9.75 17.01
N VAL A 822 -22.90 8.95 16.24
CA VAL A 822 -23.97 9.48 15.37
C VAL A 822 -25.09 10.03 16.24
N PRO A 823 -25.55 11.28 16.02
CA PRO A 823 -26.66 11.86 16.77
C PRO A 823 -27.95 11.04 16.63
N GLY A 824 -28.79 11.08 17.67
CA GLY A 824 -30.11 10.48 17.60
C GLY A 824 -31.02 11.12 16.54
N ASP A 825 -32.01 10.38 16.07
CA ASP A 825 -32.91 10.81 14.99
C ASP A 825 -33.60 12.14 15.24
N GLU A 826 -33.92 12.42 16.48
CA GLU A 826 -34.60 13.66 16.95
C GLU A 826 -33.74 14.93 16.78
N ARG A 827 -32.43 14.77 16.58
CA ARG A 827 -31.51 15.91 16.37
C ARG A 827 -31.40 16.33 14.92
N PHE A 828 -31.89 15.51 13.97
CA PHE A 828 -31.81 15.82 12.55
C PHE A 828 -32.99 16.67 12.11
N GLU A 829 -32.70 17.84 11.55
CA GLU A 829 -33.66 18.79 10.99
C GLU A 829 -33.49 18.91 9.49
N GLU A 830 -34.61 18.93 8.75
CA GLU A 830 -34.58 19.10 7.28
C GLU A 830 -34.09 20.52 6.91
N VAL A 831 -33.18 20.59 5.94
CA VAL A 831 -32.56 21.84 5.48
C VAL A 831 -32.94 22.15 4.05
N SER A 832 -33.50 23.34 3.80
CA SER A 832 -33.78 23.77 2.44
C SER A 832 -32.50 24.02 1.62
N LYS A 833 -32.57 23.80 0.31
CA LYS A 833 -31.45 24.08 -0.60
C LYS A 833 -30.94 25.51 -0.54
N SER A 834 -31.83 26.47 -0.29
CA SER A 834 -31.46 27.88 -0.12
C SER A 834 -30.68 28.15 1.17
N SER A 835 -30.96 27.41 2.24
CA SER A 835 -30.26 27.52 3.51
C SER A 835 -28.84 26.90 3.44
N MET A 836 -28.64 25.89 2.63
CA MET A 836 -27.33 25.26 2.44
C MET A 836 -26.32 26.19 1.74
N ASN A 837 -26.76 27.14 0.93
CA ASN A 837 -25.93 28.05 0.12
C ASN A 837 -25.91 29.50 0.61
N GLY A 838 -26.69 29.85 1.62
CA GLY A 838 -26.93 31.25 2.08
C GLY A 838 -25.90 31.75 3.11
N THR A 839 -26.13 32.94 3.60
CA THR A 839 -25.35 33.60 4.68
C THR A 839 -25.33 32.74 5.95
N SER A 840 -26.39 31.97 6.21
CA SER A 840 -26.50 31.04 7.34
C SER A 840 -25.46 29.92 7.26
N ALA A 841 -25.25 29.33 6.07
CA ALA A 841 -24.23 28.30 5.88
C ALA A 841 -22.81 28.84 6.14
N LYS A 842 -22.53 30.08 5.75
CA LYS A 842 -21.23 30.72 6.01
C LYS A 842 -20.96 30.93 7.49
N LYS A 843 -21.98 31.22 8.30
CA LYS A 843 -21.84 31.40 9.75
C LYS A 843 -21.55 30.08 10.50
N GLN A 844 -21.86 28.98 9.90
CA GLN A 844 -21.64 27.64 10.48
C GLN A 844 -20.27 27.02 10.14
N ARG A 845 -19.52 27.66 9.26
CA ARG A 845 -18.17 27.18 8.90
C ARG A 845 -17.24 27.12 10.10
N GLY A 846 -16.46 26.06 10.16
CA GLY A 846 -15.60 25.73 11.28
C GLY A 846 -16.30 24.93 12.40
N ARG A 847 -17.61 24.69 12.33
CA ARG A 847 -18.37 23.90 13.31
C ARG A 847 -18.71 22.54 12.75
N PRO A 848 -18.41 21.47 13.44
CA PRO A 848 -18.67 20.10 12.93
C PRO A 848 -20.16 19.84 12.82
N VAL A 849 -20.52 19.05 11.84
CA VAL A 849 -21.93 18.80 11.53
C VAL A 849 -22.12 17.39 10.95
N TRP A 850 -23.24 16.80 11.25
CA TRP A 850 -23.74 15.61 10.58
C TRP A 850 -24.78 15.98 9.53
N TRP A 851 -24.65 15.38 8.36
CA TRP A 851 -25.61 15.45 7.28
C TRP A 851 -26.20 14.09 7.02
N ARG A 852 -27.50 14.02 6.82
CA ARG A 852 -28.22 12.80 6.51
C ARG A 852 -29.06 13.00 5.27
N CYS A 853 -29.07 12.03 4.35
CA CYS A 853 -30.07 11.98 3.30
C CYS A 853 -30.46 10.53 3.00
N ARG A 854 -31.62 10.36 2.39
CA ARG A 854 -32.12 9.05 1.97
C ARG A 854 -32.26 8.98 0.47
N PHE A 855 -32.00 7.81 -0.10
CA PHE A 855 -32.13 7.57 -1.54
C PHE A 855 -32.62 6.16 -1.81
N THR A 856 -33.31 5.96 -2.95
CA THR A 856 -33.80 4.64 -3.38
C THR A 856 -32.69 3.82 -3.97
N THR A 857 -32.74 2.52 -3.77
CA THR A 857 -31.74 1.59 -4.34
C THR A 857 -31.72 1.70 -5.86
N PRO A 858 -30.55 1.92 -6.46
CA PRO A 858 -30.41 2.06 -7.89
C PRO A 858 -30.85 0.80 -8.66
N LYS A 859 -31.34 0.98 -9.89
CA LYS A 859 -31.85 -0.13 -10.71
C LYS A 859 -30.76 -1.08 -11.19
N GLN A 860 -29.54 -0.63 -11.31
CA GLN A 860 -28.42 -1.39 -11.82
C GLN A 860 -27.50 -1.81 -10.68
N ASP A 861 -27.14 -3.07 -10.66
CA ASP A 861 -26.14 -3.60 -9.74
C ASP A 861 -24.74 -3.32 -10.30
N ARG A 862 -24.23 -2.13 -9.96
CA ARG A 862 -22.95 -1.60 -10.44
C ARG A 862 -22.28 -0.79 -9.33
N PRO A 863 -20.93 -0.72 -9.30
CA PRO A 863 -20.22 0.06 -8.31
C PRO A 863 -20.66 1.53 -8.28
N LEU A 864 -20.87 2.05 -7.09
CA LEU A 864 -21.29 3.43 -6.84
C LEU A 864 -20.13 4.28 -6.35
N VAL A 865 -20.12 5.54 -6.76
CA VAL A 865 -19.18 6.54 -6.24
C VAL A 865 -19.92 7.79 -5.78
N LEU A 866 -19.51 8.29 -4.63
CA LEU A 866 -19.97 9.54 -4.03
C LEU A 866 -18.94 10.63 -4.33
N ASP A 867 -19.30 11.59 -5.19
CA ASP A 867 -18.52 12.81 -5.43
C ASP A 867 -18.66 13.72 -4.22
N LEU A 868 -17.56 13.96 -3.52
CA LEU A 868 -17.48 14.70 -2.25
C LEU A 868 -17.20 16.20 -2.47
N THR A 869 -17.30 16.69 -3.70
CA THR A 869 -17.03 18.08 -4.04
C THR A 869 -17.86 19.04 -3.19
N GLY A 870 -17.19 19.97 -2.52
CA GLY A 870 -17.83 20.99 -1.69
C GLY A 870 -17.79 20.70 -0.19
N LEU A 871 -17.50 19.48 0.22
CA LEU A 871 -17.25 19.10 1.62
C LEU A 871 -15.79 19.39 2.03
N SER A 872 -15.49 19.31 3.33
CA SER A 872 -14.13 19.51 3.83
C SER A 872 -13.41 18.20 4.13
N LYS A 873 -13.47 17.74 5.33
CA LYS A 873 -12.89 16.52 5.86
C LYS A 873 -13.89 15.87 6.82
N GLY A 874 -13.90 14.56 6.86
CA GLY A 874 -14.78 13.84 7.77
C GLY A 874 -14.96 12.37 7.45
N GLN A 875 -16.17 11.86 7.67
CA GLN A 875 -16.50 10.44 7.62
C GLN A 875 -17.80 10.21 6.86
N VAL A 876 -17.87 9.15 6.08
CA VAL A 876 -19.08 8.72 5.38
C VAL A 876 -19.56 7.38 5.93
N MET A 877 -20.86 7.27 6.16
CA MET A 877 -21.52 6.01 6.56
C MET A 877 -22.68 5.71 5.60
N LEU A 878 -22.88 4.43 5.31
CA LEU A 878 -23.97 3.91 4.46
C LEU A 878 -24.72 2.82 5.23
N ASN A 879 -26.02 3.03 5.46
CA ASN A 879 -26.89 2.08 6.19
C ASN A 879 -26.26 1.62 7.52
N GLY A 880 -25.69 2.57 8.28
CA GLY A 880 -25.02 2.31 9.56
C GLY A 880 -23.60 1.76 9.45
N SER A 881 -23.13 1.38 8.27
CA SER A 881 -21.77 0.89 8.07
C SER A 881 -20.81 2.03 7.74
N ASN A 882 -19.67 2.07 8.41
CA ASN A 882 -18.63 3.07 8.21
C ASN A 882 -17.86 2.80 6.91
N VAL A 883 -18.09 3.63 5.87
CA VAL A 883 -17.42 3.52 4.58
C VAL A 883 -15.97 3.99 4.66
N GLY A 884 -15.74 5.16 5.27
CA GLY A 884 -14.38 5.66 5.43
C GLY A 884 -14.26 7.18 5.51
N ARG A 885 -13.02 7.61 5.72
CA ARG A 885 -12.63 9.01 5.80
C ARG A 885 -12.57 9.66 4.42
N TYR A 886 -12.84 10.96 4.42
CA TYR A 886 -12.54 11.81 3.27
C TYR A 886 -11.82 13.08 3.70
N PHE A 887 -11.03 13.66 2.78
CA PHE A 887 -10.38 14.96 2.97
C PHE A 887 -10.21 15.61 1.59
N VAL A 888 -11.10 16.50 1.21
CA VAL A 888 -11.17 17.12 -0.12
C VAL A 888 -10.81 18.59 -0.13
N GLN A 889 -11.01 19.30 1.00
CA GLN A 889 -10.53 20.66 1.20
C GLN A 889 -10.36 20.98 2.69
N THR A 890 -9.54 21.97 2.99
CA THR A 890 -9.30 22.49 4.34
C THR A 890 -10.47 23.35 4.83
N ALA A 891 -10.47 23.71 6.12
CA ALA A 891 -11.50 24.58 6.71
C ALA A 891 -11.59 25.96 6.03
N ASP A 892 -10.51 26.48 5.47
CA ASP A 892 -10.46 27.73 4.68
C ASP A 892 -10.77 27.52 3.19
N GLY A 893 -11.13 26.29 2.77
CA GLY A 893 -11.57 25.97 1.43
C GLY A 893 -10.47 25.69 0.41
N LYS A 894 -9.20 25.48 0.84
CA LYS A 894 -8.12 25.09 -0.06
C LYS A 894 -8.26 23.62 -0.42
N PRO A 895 -8.19 23.23 -1.72
CA PRO A 895 -8.27 21.84 -2.14
C PRO A 895 -7.19 20.96 -1.48
N VAL A 896 -7.55 19.75 -1.12
CA VAL A 896 -6.64 18.73 -0.62
C VAL A 896 -6.66 17.54 -1.58
N PRO A 897 -5.61 17.38 -2.42
CA PRO A 897 -5.52 16.24 -3.31
C PRO A 897 -5.15 14.96 -2.54
N PRO A 898 -5.27 13.75 -3.17
CA PRO A 898 -5.83 13.53 -4.51
C PRO A 898 -7.31 13.14 -4.49
N GLN A 899 -7.91 12.92 -3.30
CA GLN A 899 -9.25 12.37 -3.15
C GLN A 899 -10.33 13.35 -3.63
N LYS A 900 -11.27 12.86 -4.45
CA LYS A 900 -12.44 13.62 -4.90
C LYS A 900 -13.74 12.84 -4.70
N GLU A 901 -13.63 11.54 -4.64
CA GLU A 901 -14.75 10.62 -4.55
C GLU A 901 -14.48 9.50 -3.55
N LEU A 902 -15.52 8.82 -3.13
CA LEU A 902 -15.47 7.65 -2.28
C LEU A 902 -16.38 6.57 -2.89
N TRP A 903 -15.88 5.35 -2.98
CA TRP A 903 -16.68 4.20 -3.38
C TRP A 903 -17.68 3.86 -2.28
N LEU A 904 -18.93 3.61 -2.67
CA LEU A 904 -19.97 3.07 -1.80
C LEU A 904 -20.20 1.61 -2.21
N PRO A 905 -19.96 0.65 -1.32
CA PRO A 905 -20.17 -0.76 -1.61
C PRO A 905 -21.64 -1.04 -2.01
N GLU A 906 -21.86 -1.43 -3.24
CA GLU A 906 -23.21 -1.68 -3.80
C GLU A 906 -23.95 -2.79 -3.06
N CYS A 907 -23.23 -3.75 -2.49
CA CYS A 907 -23.80 -4.84 -1.70
C CYS A 907 -24.22 -4.43 -0.28
N TRP A 908 -23.91 -3.21 0.17
CA TRP A 908 -24.40 -2.66 1.43
C TRP A 908 -25.71 -1.89 1.26
N LEU A 909 -26.23 -1.79 0.03
CA LEU A 909 -27.52 -1.17 -0.24
C LEU A 909 -28.66 -2.10 0.21
N ASN A 910 -29.73 -1.49 0.69
CA ASN A 910 -30.96 -2.18 0.99
C ASN A 910 -31.60 -2.78 -0.28
N GLU A 911 -32.32 -3.88 -0.16
CA GLU A 911 -33.07 -4.45 -1.28
C GLU A 911 -34.16 -3.49 -1.76
N LYS A 912 -34.57 -3.61 -3.05
CA LYS A 912 -35.45 -2.66 -3.73
C LYS A 912 -36.81 -2.42 -3.06
N GLU A 913 -37.31 -3.37 -2.29
CA GLU A 913 -38.60 -3.31 -1.58
C GLU A 913 -38.46 -2.96 -0.10
N GLN A 914 -37.24 -2.66 0.38
CA GLN A 914 -36.93 -2.30 1.76
C GLN A 914 -36.85 -0.78 1.95
N PRO A 915 -36.68 -0.29 3.21
CA PRO A 915 -36.50 1.13 3.48
C PRO A 915 -35.44 1.75 2.58
N ALA A 916 -35.60 3.04 2.26
CA ALA A 916 -34.60 3.80 1.52
C ALA A 916 -33.23 3.70 2.18
N ASN A 917 -32.18 3.70 1.37
CA ASN A 917 -30.81 3.73 1.90
C ASN A 917 -30.56 5.04 2.63
N GLU A 918 -29.83 4.99 3.70
CA GLU A 918 -29.42 6.12 4.51
C GLU A 918 -27.93 6.42 4.28
N LEU A 919 -27.64 7.64 3.87
CA LEU A 919 -26.30 8.17 3.72
C LEU A 919 -26.08 9.22 4.83
N LEU A 920 -25.08 8.97 5.69
CA LEU A 920 -24.63 9.90 6.73
C LEU A 920 -23.25 10.43 6.37
N ILE A 921 -23.06 11.74 6.52
CA ILE A 921 -21.79 12.42 6.29
C ILE A 921 -21.48 13.30 7.49
N PHE A 922 -20.39 13.03 8.19
CA PHE A 922 -19.82 13.95 9.16
C PHE A 922 -18.85 14.89 8.46
N ASP A 923 -18.99 16.19 8.65
CA ASP A 923 -18.06 17.20 8.13
C ASP A 923 -17.49 18.03 9.28
N GLU A 924 -16.18 17.99 9.47
CA GLU A 924 -15.46 18.63 10.57
C GLU A 924 -15.59 20.16 10.59
N SER A 925 -15.84 20.77 9.45
CA SER A 925 -15.79 22.21 9.27
C SER A 925 -17.12 22.81 8.83
N GLY A 926 -18.22 22.03 8.87
CA GLY A 926 -19.58 22.52 8.63
C GLY A 926 -19.87 22.90 7.19
N PHE A 927 -19.22 22.24 6.23
CA PHE A 927 -19.54 22.42 4.82
C PHE A 927 -20.82 21.68 4.45
N ALA A 928 -21.62 22.28 3.58
CA ALA A 928 -22.88 21.69 3.16
C ALA A 928 -22.70 20.77 1.95
N PRO A 929 -23.48 19.68 1.86
CA PRO A 929 -23.39 18.68 0.78
C PRO A 929 -24.18 19.08 -0.49
N ASP A 930 -24.35 20.38 -0.75
CA ASP A 930 -25.12 20.92 -1.88
C ASP A 930 -24.56 20.53 -3.25
N LYS A 931 -23.27 20.19 -3.32
CA LYS A 931 -22.55 19.77 -4.53
C LYS A 931 -22.27 18.27 -4.59
N VAL A 932 -22.57 17.57 -3.52
CA VAL A 932 -22.39 16.11 -3.45
C VAL A 932 -23.28 15.42 -4.48
N LYS A 933 -22.73 14.42 -5.16
CA LYS A 933 -23.46 13.65 -6.19
C LYS A 933 -23.16 12.17 -5.99
N LEU A 934 -24.19 11.37 -6.16
CA LEU A 934 -24.09 9.93 -6.23
C LEU A 934 -24.23 9.49 -7.70
N GLY A 935 -23.37 8.60 -8.13
CA GLY A 935 -23.39 8.07 -9.49
C GLY A 935 -22.73 6.70 -9.56
N TYR A 936 -22.80 6.08 -10.74
CA TYR A 936 -22.10 4.83 -10.99
C TYR A 936 -20.62 5.08 -11.29
N ALA A 937 -19.75 4.24 -10.78
CA ALA A 937 -18.34 4.27 -11.17
C ALA A 937 -18.20 3.93 -12.66
N PRO A 938 -17.36 4.64 -13.43
CA PRO A 938 -17.04 4.23 -14.79
C PRO A 938 -16.31 2.87 -14.74
N VAL A 939 -16.84 1.90 -15.47
CA VAL A 939 -16.28 0.55 -15.58
C VAL A 939 -15.98 0.31 -17.06
N GLY A 940 -14.68 0.06 -17.41
CA GLY A 940 -14.26 -0.24 -18.77
C GLY A 940 -12.90 0.28 -19.13
#